data_4cf640668a509568f52e575965b8907e
#
_entry.id   4cf640668a509568f52e575965b8907e
#
_cell.length_a   1.000
_cell.length_b   1.000
_cell.length_c   1.000
_cell.angle_alpha   90.00
_cell.angle_beta   90.00
_cell.angle_gamma   90.00
#
_symmetry.space_group_name_H-M   'P 1'
#
loop_
_entity.id
_entity.type
_entity.pdbx_description
1 polymer ?
#
loop_
_entity_poly.entity_id
_entity_poly.type
_entity_poly.pdbx_seq_one_letter_code
_entity_poly.pdbx_strand_id
1 'polypeptide(L)'
;MGSHASSELADEGRELLRDCHDDLPFDPGAVDIDDADVLARLEPEVREWWVETFGAFIPGNGGFFTPPQKEAIPLVDEGENALVCAPTGSGKTQSSFAAIYNDLFRRAKADDLENSVHCLYISPLKSLANDIHRNLAEPIDAITDKLATNDHDVDLRHAIRHGDTSDSDRQAMLETTPHILNTTPETLAILLNSPKFKRKLETVEYVIVDEIHSLADNKRGTHLSVSLERLERMADGSPTRIGCSATVEPLSSMAEFLVGCETPGDPDADRVTGEDGPAGEDGQADDEGTAGDGGRPPEFRDYEIVDARFVRDFDIELTCPTDDLIDTPPSAVNERFYDQLHEWIQDATNTLVFTNTRSGAERVLHNLRENYDGYDESNSGCHHGSLSKDERERVEELLKSGDVDVVTTSTSLELGIDMPYIDLVVQVGSPKSVAALLQRVGRAGHQLGETVTGRVVALDRDELVECTVMLKKAEEGFVDRVFVPENAQDVAAQQVYGMAINGPRPEREIREILRSAYPYRNFSDAEFEQLFRYLTAAYEGLEDRNVYAKVWRDTNDPPGGEHHYEDFTPGTPLVGKRGRMARVIYMTNIGTIPDSFTCDVFTRSGDEWVGQLDEEYLDTLETGDVFVLGGSNYEYRYRRGSKVYVDPTSARPTVPSWFSERLPLSYDLGREILAFQCDLLDRLERGGQPAVRQWLREFPLDEYSVRAVTRMFDEQIRYAGTESVATDDRLVVEEELDRESYERHYYVHSNYGRRFNDGFSRLLAYRCAQEASANVQVAVADHGFTLSMPLNRKVDVAGIVESIDPESARSDLRAALDGTDLLKRYFRINATRALMILKRYKGYEKSAAQQQVSSEMLLSFAEELDDFAVIEETYREILEDKLNLAGIEEVLDEIQRGDVEVVRHSVETPTPRAFGLATLMASDVVLAEDESAVLQEFHQRVLEEIDGGTATGGDNPGSERNGSSRAESESSRAESESSRA
;
A
#
# COMPACT_ATOMS: atom_id res chain seq x y z
N MET A 1 16.19 16.73 19.41
CA MET A 1 15.27 17.84 19.30
C MET A 1 15.98 19.10 19.76
N GLY A 2 16.52 19.87 18.85
CA GLY A 2 17.07 21.21 19.10
C GLY A 2 16.03 22.21 18.67
N SER A 3 15.53 23.08 19.55
CA SER A 3 14.64 24.16 19.13
C SER A 3 15.43 25.11 18.24
N HIS A 4 14.99 25.29 17.00
CA HIS A 4 15.51 26.30 16.08
C HIS A 4 15.12 27.74 16.50
N ALA A 5 14.33 27.88 17.56
CA ALA A 5 13.86 29.16 18.04
C ALA A 5 14.99 30.02 18.66
N SER A 6 15.19 31.20 18.14
CA SER A 6 16.09 32.18 18.71
C SER A 6 15.40 33.04 19.78
N SER A 7 16.05 33.27 20.90
CA SER A 7 15.46 34.14 21.94
C SER A 7 15.22 35.57 21.49
N GLU A 8 15.95 36.04 20.49
CA GLU A 8 15.78 37.42 19.91
C GLU A 8 14.51 37.50 19.06
N LEU A 9 14.28 36.52 18.17
CA LEU A 9 13.06 36.44 17.36
C LEU A 9 11.81 36.18 18.24
N ALA A 10 11.92 35.37 19.26
CA ALA A 10 10.79 35.13 20.18
C ALA A 10 10.40 36.39 20.97
N ASP A 11 11.38 37.22 21.40
CA ASP A 11 11.08 38.51 22.06
C ASP A 11 10.45 39.49 21.09
N GLU A 12 10.89 39.51 19.82
CA GLU A 12 10.31 40.32 18.74
C GLU A 12 8.84 39.86 18.47
N GLY A 13 8.58 38.54 18.34
CA GLY A 13 7.23 38.01 18.13
C GLY A 13 6.25 38.39 19.25
N ARG A 14 6.69 38.35 20.51
CA ARG A 14 5.89 38.82 21.65
C ARG A 14 5.60 40.32 21.64
N GLU A 15 6.56 41.13 21.13
CA GLU A 15 6.37 42.57 20.97
C GLU A 15 5.39 42.86 19.85
N LEU A 16 5.50 42.20 18.72
CA LEU A 16 4.57 42.29 17.59
C LEU A 16 3.13 41.90 17.93
N LEU A 17 2.92 40.93 18.79
CA LEU A 17 1.58 40.59 19.30
C LEU A 17 0.97 41.76 20.12
N ARG A 18 1.77 42.47 20.90
CA ARG A 18 1.27 43.61 21.70
C ARG A 18 0.86 44.79 20.81
N ASP A 19 1.52 44.93 19.66
CA ASP A 19 1.27 46.02 18.72
C ASP A 19 0.08 45.74 17.78
N CYS A 20 -0.24 44.47 17.51
CA CYS A 20 -1.31 44.07 16.59
C CYS A 20 -2.72 44.11 17.20
N HIS A 21 -2.88 43.94 18.52
CA HIS A 21 -4.20 43.85 19.17
C HIS A 21 -4.24 44.49 20.56
N ASP A 22 -5.05 45.52 20.69
CA ASP A 22 -5.32 46.21 21.98
C ASP A 22 -6.13 45.36 22.97
N ASP A 23 -6.85 44.31 22.53
CA ASP A 23 -7.76 43.47 23.29
C ASP A 23 -7.49 41.91 23.10
N LEU A 24 -6.24 41.48 23.26
CA LEU A 24 -5.94 40.04 23.23
C LEU A 24 -6.53 39.32 24.41
N PRO A 25 -7.19 38.14 24.25
CA PRO A 25 -7.77 37.37 25.34
C PRO A 25 -6.72 36.68 26.24
N PHE A 26 -5.41 36.90 25.99
CA PHE A 26 -4.26 36.28 26.67
C PHE A 26 -3.12 37.28 26.85
N ASP A 27 -2.21 36.97 27.77
CA ASP A 27 -0.98 37.78 27.97
C ASP A 27 0.11 37.40 26.94
N PRO A 28 0.52 38.30 26.04
CA PRO A 28 1.60 38.01 25.09
C PRO A 28 2.91 37.55 25.75
N GLY A 29 3.15 37.92 27.00
CA GLY A 29 4.32 37.46 27.75
C GLY A 29 4.26 35.96 28.15
N ALA A 30 3.08 35.34 28.08
CA ALA A 30 2.88 33.91 28.36
C ALA A 30 2.98 33.01 27.11
N VAL A 31 3.14 33.61 25.92
CA VAL A 31 3.32 32.85 24.67
C VAL A 31 4.64 32.10 24.69
N ASP A 32 4.60 30.83 24.30
CA ASP A 32 5.74 29.97 24.19
C ASP A 32 6.83 30.58 23.28
N ILE A 33 8.08 30.18 23.47
CA ILE A 33 9.22 30.68 22.70
C ILE A 33 9.11 30.29 21.24
N ASP A 34 8.69 29.03 20.95
CA ASP A 34 8.58 28.51 19.59
C ASP A 34 7.41 29.19 18.83
N ASP A 35 6.27 29.36 19.47
CA ASP A 35 5.14 30.13 18.88
C ASP A 35 5.52 31.57 18.59
N ALA A 36 6.24 32.23 19.50
CA ALA A 36 6.68 33.62 19.31
C ALA A 36 7.71 33.76 18.18
N ASP A 37 8.61 32.80 18.00
CA ASP A 37 9.56 32.75 16.90
C ASP A 37 8.84 32.65 15.54
N VAL A 38 7.88 31.72 15.41
CA VAL A 38 7.07 31.58 14.19
C VAL A 38 6.28 32.86 13.89
N LEU A 39 5.64 33.47 14.90
CA LEU A 39 4.89 34.73 14.71
C LEU A 39 5.79 35.89 14.23
N ALA A 40 7.04 35.94 14.67
CA ALA A 40 7.99 36.95 14.24
C ALA A 40 8.33 36.85 12.74
N ARG A 41 8.31 35.64 12.17
CA ARG A 41 8.64 35.36 10.76
C ARG A 41 7.50 35.74 9.80
N LEU A 42 6.25 35.80 10.29
CA LEU A 42 5.08 36.05 9.46
C LEU A 42 4.90 37.56 9.14
N GLU A 43 4.51 37.89 7.91
CA GLU A 43 4.05 39.21 7.50
C GLU A 43 2.89 39.69 8.37
N PRO A 44 2.72 41.00 8.60
CA PRO A 44 1.70 41.53 9.53
C PRO A 44 0.29 40.99 9.27
N GLU A 45 -0.15 40.96 8.00
CA GLU A 45 -1.50 40.54 7.62
C GLU A 45 -1.69 39.03 7.74
N VAL A 46 -0.63 38.25 7.49
CA VAL A 46 -0.62 36.78 7.67
C VAL A 46 -0.68 36.45 9.16
N ARG A 47 0.10 37.11 9.99
CA ARG A 47 0.09 36.98 11.46
C ARG A 47 -1.25 37.34 12.04
N GLU A 48 -1.84 38.49 11.62
CA GLU A 48 -3.15 38.91 12.07
C GLU A 48 -4.25 37.84 11.74
N TRP A 49 -4.24 37.36 10.50
CA TRP A 49 -5.15 36.28 10.09
C TRP A 49 -4.98 35.03 10.95
N TRP A 50 -3.72 34.62 11.21
CA TRP A 50 -3.41 33.43 12.00
C TRP A 50 -3.92 33.56 13.42
N VAL A 51 -3.66 34.69 14.08
CA VAL A 51 -4.11 34.97 15.45
C VAL A 51 -5.64 35.03 15.54
N GLU A 52 -6.31 35.64 14.58
CA GLU A 52 -7.78 35.68 14.54
C GLU A 52 -8.40 34.30 14.34
N THR A 53 -7.81 33.50 13.46
CA THR A 53 -8.38 32.18 13.10
C THR A 53 -8.10 31.13 14.17
N PHE A 54 -6.88 31.07 14.70
CA PHE A 54 -6.43 29.99 15.58
C PHE A 54 -6.24 30.42 17.05
N GLY A 55 -6.21 31.70 17.37
CA GLY A 55 -5.96 32.20 18.72
C GLY A 55 -6.97 31.79 19.80
N ALA A 56 -8.19 31.37 19.41
CA ALA A 56 -9.23 30.91 20.32
C ALA A 56 -9.29 29.38 20.47
N PHE A 57 -8.58 28.60 19.66
CA PHE A 57 -8.83 27.17 19.46
C PHE A 57 -7.87 26.20 20.17
N ILE A 58 -6.85 26.65 20.92
CA ILE A 58 -5.93 25.76 21.62
C ILE A 58 -6.11 25.87 23.15
N PRO A 59 -7.13 25.19 23.74
CA PRO A 59 -7.31 25.13 25.17
C PRO A 59 -6.24 24.22 25.78
N GLY A 60 -5.32 24.78 26.53
CA GLY A 60 -4.44 24.02 27.40
C GLY A 60 -2.94 24.09 27.09
N ASN A 61 -2.52 24.36 25.87
CA ASN A 61 -1.10 24.51 25.51
C ASN A 61 -0.63 25.97 25.38
N GLY A 62 -1.53 26.96 25.44
CA GLY A 62 -1.16 28.39 25.38
C GLY A 62 -0.47 28.81 24.09
N GLY A 63 -0.64 28.04 22.98
CA GLY A 63 0.06 28.21 21.73
C GLY A 63 -0.88 28.40 20.53
N PHE A 64 -0.35 29.05 19.47
CA PHE A 64 -1.04 29.32 18.20
C PHE A 64 -0.77 28.24 17.16
N PHE A 65 0.28 27.46 17.38
CA PHE A 65 0.78 26.50 16.41
C PHE A 65 0.80 25.08 16.99
N THR A 66 0.48 24.13 16.16
CA THR A 66 0.60 22.72 16.49
C THR A 66 2.08 22.29 16.50
N PRO A 67 2.44 21.17 17.18
CA PRO A 67 3.82 20.72 17.21
C PRO A 67 4.50 20.62 15.85
N PRO A 68 3.89 20.01 14.79
CA PRO A 68 4.51 20.00 13.47
C PRO A 68 4.64 21.40 12.82
N GLN A 69 3.73 22.34 13.14
CA GLN A 69 3.81 23.70 12.62
C GLN A 69 4.97 24.50 13.24
N LYS A 70 5.22 24.34 14.54
CA LYS A 70 6.32 25.01 15.24
C LYS A 70 7.70 24.64 14.68
N GLU A 71 7.85 23.39 14.25
CA GLU A 71 9.12 22.89 13.71
C GLU A 71 9.22 23.13 12.20
N ALA A 72 8.15 22.87 11.41
CA ALA A 72 8.22 22.90 9.96
C ALA A 72 8.21 24.33 9.38
N ILE A 73 7.43 25.29 9.93
CA ILE A 73 7.33 26.64 9.37
C ILE A 73 8.69 27.34 9.36
N PRO A 74 9.51 27.34 10.43
CA PRO A 74 10.86 27.90 10.39
C PRO A 74 11.77 27.25 9.35
N LEU A 75 11.76 25.93 9.22
CA LEU A 75 12.58 25.21 8.24
C LEU A 75 12.24 25.62 6.80
N VAL A 76 10.95 25.68 6.47
CA VAL A 76 10.49 26.08 5.14
C VAL A 76 10.82 27.55 4.86
N ASP A 77 10.70 28.45 5.85
CA ASP A 77 11.07 29.87 5.73
C ASP A 77 12.59 30.06 5.51
N GLU A 78 13.41 29.16 6.07
CA GLU A 78 14.87 29.14 5.87
C GLU A 78 15.29 28.44 4.56
N GLY A 79 14.35 27.85 3.82
CA GLY A 79 14.61 27.18 2.54
C GLY A 79 15.15 25.76 2.68
N GLU A 80 14.99 25.13 3.86
CA GLU A 80 15.45 23.77 4.13
C GLU A 80 14.44 22.74 3.63
N ASN A 81 14.93 21.63 3.07
CA ASN A 81 14.08 20.49 2.72
C ASN A 81 13.56 19.82 4.00
N ALA A 82 12.27 19.51 4.04
CA ALA A 82 11.66 18.95 5.24
C ALA A 82 10.72 17.79 4.95
N LEU A 83 10.81 16.73 5.76
CA LEU A 83 9.80 15.68 5.82
C LEU A 83 8.96 15.85 7.09
N VAL A 84 7.67 16.15 6.95
CA VAL A 84 6.74 16.36 8.05
C VAL A 84 5.89 15.11 8.23
N CYS A 85 6.15 14.35 9.29
CA CYS A 85 5.41 13.15 9.65
C CYS A 85 4.51 13.41 10.85
N ALA A 86 3.20 13.40 10.62
CA ALA A 86 2.22 13.68 11.66
C ALA A 86 0.86 13.04 11.31
N PRO A 87 0.01 12.71 12.31
CA PRO A 87 -1.31 12.14 12.07
C PRO A 87 -2.23 13.12 11.34
N THR A 88 -3.35 12.64 10.82
CA THR A 88 -4.40 13.49 10.23
C THR A 88 -4.98 14.44 11.28
N GLY A 89 -5.37 15.65 10.86
CA GLY A 89 -5.90 16.68 11.77
C GLY A 89 -4.83 17.39 12.64
N SER A 90 -3.53 17.07 12.48
CA SER A 90 -2.46 17.74 13.22
C SER A 90 -2.00 19.07 12.60
N GLY A 91 -2.59 19.49 11.49
CA GLY A 91 -2.23 20.74 10.80
C GLY A 91 -1.05 20.61 9.80
N LYS A 92 -0.71 19.38 9.34
CA LYS A 92 0.35 19.11 8.35
C LYS A 92 0.31 20.03 7.14
N THR A 93 -0.86 20.21 6.54
CA THR A 93 -1.04 21.03 5.34
C THR A 93 -0.63 22.48 5.60
N GLN A 94 -1.09 23.07 6.70
CA GLN A 94 -0.74 24.44 7.07
C GLN A 94 0.72 24.57 7.50
N SER A 95 1.34 23.52 8.07
CA SER A 95 2.77 23.54 8.38
C SER A 95 3.65 23.70 7.14
N SER A 96 3.19 23.19 6.00
CA SER A 96 3.89 23.32 4.72
C SER A 96 3.59 24.63 4.00
N PHE A 97 2.34 25.10 4.05
CA PHE A 97 1.93 26.26 3.26
C PHE A 97 2.17 27.62 3.94
N ALA A 98 2.21 27.68 5.28
CA ALA A 98 2.26 28.94 6.02
C ALA A 98 3.45 29.83 5.60
N ALA A 99 4.67 29.27 5.57
CA ALA A 99 5.86 29.98 5.13
C ALA A 99 5.79 30.35 3.64
N ILE A 100 5.22 29.46 2.80
CA ILE A 100 5.14 29.66 1.36
C ILE A 100 4.22 30.83 1.00
N TYR A 101 2.96 30.84 1.51
CA TYR A 101 2.10 31.98 1.19
C TYR A 101 2.57 33.27 1.89
N ASN A 102 3.24 33.17 3.03
CA ASN A 102 3.89 34.32 3.65
C ASN A 102 4.95 34.95 2.73
N ASP A 103 5.84 34.17 2.13
CA ASP A 103 6.82 34.60 1.15
C ASP A 103 6.16 35.18 -0.11
N LEU A 104 5.17 34.45 -0.68
CA LEU A 104 4.47 34.88 -1.88
C LEU A 104 3.70 36.21 -1.67
N PHE A 105 3.07 36.43 -0.52
CA PHE A 105 2.44 37.71 -0.19
C PHE A 105 3.46 38.83 0.00
N ARG A 106 4.60 38.57 0.64
CA ARG A 106 5.70 39.56 0.79
C ARG A 106 6.19 40.03 -0.58
N ARG A 107 6.39 39.10 -1.52
CA ARG A 107 6.83 39.42 -2.89
C ARG A 107 5.74 40.11 -3.70
N ALA A 108 4.49 39.71 -3.54
CA ALA A 108 3.36 40.37 -4.18
C ALA A 108 3.20 41.84 -3.72
N LYS A 109 3.38 42.10 -2.41
CA LYS A 109 3.43 43.49 -1.87
C LYS A 109 4.57 44.32 -2.47
N ALA A 110 5.69 43.68 -2.81
CA ALA A 110 6.84 44.33 -3.41
C ALA A 110 6.77 44.48 -4.96
N ASP A 111 5.68 43.99 -5.58
CA ASP A 111 5.51 43.88 -7.05
C ASP A 111 6.61 43.03 -7.72
N ASP A 112 7.08 41.98 -7.00
CA ASP A 112 8.15 41.08 -7.41
C ASP A 112 7.64 39.63 -7.61
N LEU A 113 6.36 39.44 -7.87
CA LEU A 113 5.76 38.13 -8.12
C LEU A 113 5.45 37.94 -9.60
N GLU A 114 6.21 37.07 -10.27
CA GLU A 114 6.05 36.79 -11.69
C GLU A 114 4.76 36.04 -12.01
N ASN A 115 4.21 36.24 -13.23
CA ASN A 115 3.07 35.47 -13.74
C ASN A 115 3.49 34.03 -14.15
N SER A 116 3.94 33.26 -13.18
CA SER A 116 4.52 31.93 -13.30
C SER A 116 4.17 31.10 -12.08
N VAL A 117 4.52 29.82 -12.07
CA VAL A 117 4.31 28.91 -10.93
C VAL A 117 5.51 29.00 -9.99
N HIS A 118 5.26 29.35 -8.73
CA HIS A 118 6.28 29.41 -7.67
C HIS A 118 6.21 28.22 -6.71
N CYS A 119 4.99 27.68 -6.50
CA CYS A 119 4.77 26.51 -5.65
C CYS A 119 4.02 25.43 -6.42
N LEU A 120 4.54 24.19 -6.36
CA LEU A 120 3.86 22.98 -6.82
C LEU A 120 3.40 22.17 -5.61
N TYR A 121 2.09 21.88 -5.53
CA TYR A 121 1.54 20.91 -4.61
C TYR A 121 1.16 19.63 -5.38
N ILE A 122 1.73 18.49 -4.99
CA ILE A 122 1.59 17.21 -5.66
C ILE A 122 0.87 16.25 -4.74
N SER A 123 -0.33 15.83 -5.17
CA SER A 123 -1.17 14.90 -4.42
C SER A 123 -1.35 13.57 -5.17
N PRO A 124 -1.41 12.42 -4.45
CA PRO A 124 -1.67 11.12 -5.06
C PRO A 124 -3.08 11.00 -5.66
N LEU A 125 -4.06 11.72 -5.12
CA LEU A 125 -5.46 11.63 -5.49
C LEU A 125 -6.02 12.98 -5.98
N LYS A 126 -6.94 12.92 -6.95
CA LYS A 126 -7.64 14.11 -7.47
C LYS A 126 -8.58 14.73 -6.43
N SER A 127 -9.26 13.90 -5.61
CA SER A 127 -10.13 14.37 -4.52
C SER A 127 -9.33 15.19 -3.51
N LEU A 128 -8.19 14.70 -3.08
CA LEU A 128 -7.30 15.40 -2.16
C LEU A 128 -6.80 16.72 -2.75
N ALA A 129 -6.43 16.76 -4.04
CA ALA A 129 -6.06 18.00 -4.71
C ALA A 129 -7.20 19.03 -4.72
N ASN A 130 -8.45 18.58 -4.84
CA ASN A 130 -9.63 19.46 -4.77
C ASN A 130 -9.87 19.99 -3.35
N ASP A 131 -9.73 19.17 -2.32
CA ASP A 131 -9.91 19.60 -0.92
C ASP A 131 -8.84 20.62 -0.51
N ILE A 132 -7.59 20.37 -0.84
CA ILE A 132 -6.49 21.33 -0.57
C ILE A 132 -6.72 22.66 -1.30
N HIS A 133 -7.24 22.64 -2.52
CA HIS A 133 -7.57 23.88 -3.22
C HIS A 133 -8.59 24.72 -2.44
N ARG A 134 -9.62 24.10 -1.89
CA ARG A 134 -10.60 24.75 -1.02
C ARG A 134 -9.96 25.27 0.26
N ASN A 135 -9.12 24.46 0.91
CA ASN A 135 -8.44 24.82 2.15
C ASN A 135 -7.41 25.94 1.97
N LEU A 136 -6.88 26.16 0.75
CA LEU A 136 -6.01 27.27 0.41
C LEU A 136 -6.80 28.54 0.06
N ALA A 137 -8.01 28.43 -0.48
CA ALA A 137 -8.81 29.57 -0.90
C ALA A 137 -9.12 30.49 0.29
N GLU A 138 -9.56 29.94 1.42
CA GLU A 138 -9.95 30.71 2.59
C GLU A 138 -8.80 31.57 3.16
N PRO A 139 -7.60 31.05 3.48
CA PRO A 139 -6.50 31.88 3.96
C PRO A 139 -6.03 32.91 2.92
N ILE A 140 -5.94 32.53 1.63
CA ILE A 140 -5.50 33.44 0.58
C ILE A 140 -6.49 34.60 0.40
N ASP A 141 -7.79 34.31 0.35
CA ASP A 141 -8.82 35.34 0.22
C ASP A 141 -8.85 36.26 1.44
N ALA A 142 -8.81 35.72 2.66
CA ALA A 142 -8.84 36.48 3.90
C ALA A 142 -7.62 37.39 4.08
N ILE A 143 -6.42 36.91 3.74
CA ILE A 143 -5.19 37.70 3.79
C ILE A 143 -5.20 38.76 2.70
N THR A 144 -5.68 38.45 1.49
CA THR A 144 -5.83 39.41 0.39
C THR A 144 -6.77 40.55 0.77
N ASP A 145 -7.89 40.27 1.43
CA ASP A 145 -8.84 41.27 1.92
C ASP A 145 -8.20 42.22 2.97
N LYS A 146 -7.36 41.66 3.87
CA LYS A 146 -6.59 42.47 4.84
C LYS A 146 -5.59 43.38 4.14
N LEU A 147 -4.88 42.85 3.15
CA LEU A 147 -3.92 43.62 2.33
C LEU A 147 -4.62 44.77 1.57
N ALA A 148 -5.80 44.49 0.99
CA ALA A 148 -6.60 45.52 0.34
C ALA A 148 -7.06 46.64 1.31
N THR A 149 -7.35 46.29 2.57
CA THR A 149 -7.67 47.26 3.61
C THR A 149 -6.47 48.18 3.95
N ASN A 150 -5.25 47.66 3.79
CA ASN A 150 -3.99 48.37 3.99
C ASN A 150 -3.45 49.07 2.72
N ASP A 151 -4.30 49.32 1.71
CA ASP A 151 -3.97 49.94 0.41
C ASP A 151 -2.99 49.11 -0.45
N HIS A 152 -2.86 47.81 -0.25
CA HIS A 152 -2.12 46.90 -1.10
C HIS A 152 -3.06 46.13 -2.02
N ASP A 153 -2.95 46.29 -3.34
CA ASP A 153 -3.69 45.56 -4.37
C ASP A 153 -2.84 44.34 -4.80
N VAL A 154 -3.11 43.19 -4.20
CA VAL A 154 -2.34 41.97 -4.40
C VAL A 154 -3.21 40.90 -5.02
N ASP A 155 -2.70 40.20 -6.04
CA ASP A 155 -3.36 39.10 -6.75
C ASP A 155 -2.54 37.79 -6.58
N LEU A 156 -2.73 37.05 -5.48
CA LEU A 156 -2.14 35.75 -5.29
C LEU A 156 -3.13 34.67 -5.82
N ARG A 157 -2.71 33.94 -6.87
CA ARG A 157 -3.55 32.99 -7.59
C ARG A 157 -3.15 31.56 -7.31
N HIS A 158 -4.16 30.70 -7.10
CA HIS A 158 -3.99 29.26 -7.01
C HIS A 158 -4.93 28.54 -7.99
N ALA A 159 -4.58 27.37 -8.45
CA ALA A 159 -5.40 26.56 -9.34
C ALA A 159 -5.11 25.07 -9.26
N ILE A 160 -6.07 24.24 -9.73
CA ILE A 160 -5.90 22.80 -9.84
C ILE A 160 -5.69 22.43 -11.30
N ARG A 161 -4.74 21.52 -11.54
CA ARG A 161 -4.52 20.92 -12.85
C ARG A 161 -4.28 19.43 -12.74
N HIS A 162 -5.27 18.63 -13.12
CA HIS A 162 -5.21 17.18 -13.21
C HIS A 162 -5.93 16.67 -14.49
N GLY A 163 -6.12 15.34 -14.59
CA GLY A 163 -6.74 14.74 -15.78
C GLY A 163 -8.11 15.27 -16.15
N ASP A 164 -8.91 15.69 -15.15
CA ASP A 164 -10.31 16.13 -15.33
C ASP A 164 -10.44 17.65 -15.54
N THR A 165 -9.36 18.43 -15.44
CA THR A 165 -9.37 19.88 -15.71
C THR A 165 -9.78 20.13 -17.17
N SER A 166 -10.72 21.05 -17.38
CA SER A 166 -11.24 21.35 -18.72
C SER A 166 -10.19 21.98 -19.65
N ASP A 167 -10.37 21.81 -20.97
CA ASP A 167 -9.45 22.43 -21.95
C ASP A 167 -9.49 23.94 -21.90
N SER A 168 -10.63 24.56 -21.55
CA SER A 168 -10.78 26.01 -21.33
C SER A 168 -9.92 26.50 -20.18
N ASP A 169 -9.96 25.79 -19.03
CA ASP A 169 -9.18 26.16 -17.85
C ASP A 169 -7.69 25.94 -18.08
N ARG A 170 -7.32 24.84 -18.75
CA ARG A 170 -5.94 24.60 -19.19
C ARG A 170 -5.40 25.72 -20.08
N GLN A 171 -6.24 26.29 -20.94
CA GLN A 171 -5.85 27.41 -21.80
C GLN A 171 -5.77 28.72 -21.01
N ALA A 172 -6.71 28.99 -20.09
CA ALA A 172 -6.71 30.17 -19.22
C ALA A 172 -5.44 30.26 -18.36
N MET A 173 -4.99 29.13 -17.80
CA MET A 173 -3.75 29.02 -17.00
C MET A 173 -2.47 29.39 -17.79
N LEU A 174 -2.49 29.42 -19.12
CA LEU A 174 -1.35 29.90 -19.91
C LEU A 174 -1.26 31.42 -19.97
N GLU A 175 -2.40 32.12 -19.89
CA GLU A 175 -2.51 33.57 -19.93
C GLU A 175 -2.39 34.15 -18.51
N THR A 176 -3.19 33.59 -17.58
CA THR A 176 -3.19 33.94 -16.16
C THR A 176 -2.68 32.69 -15.38
N THR A 177 -1.35 32.67 -15.19
CA THR A 177 -0.71 31.52 -14.57
C THR A 177 -0.94 31.55 -13.06
N PRO A 178 -1.34 30.42 -12.41
CA PRO A 178 -1.41 30.36 -10.96
C PRO A 178 0.00 30.40 -10.36
N HIS A 179 0.16 31.06 -9.22
CA HIS A 179 1.40 31.09 -8.46
C HIS A 179 1.56 29.79 -7.63
N ILE A 180 0.44 29.23 -7.15
CA ILE A 180 0.38 27.91 -6.50
C ILE A 180 -0.42 26.98 -7.42
N LEU A 181 0.19 25.87 -7.82
CA LEU A 181 -0.43 24.90 -8.72
C LEU A 181 -0.57 23.53 -8.05
N ASN A 182 -1.83 23.10 -7.79
CA ASN A 182 -2.13 21.77 -7.29
C ASN A 182 -2.20 20.77 -8.46
N THR A 183 -1.50 19.64 -8.36
CA THR A 183 -1.41 18.69 -9.46
C THR A 183 -1.22 17.24 -8.99
N THR A 184 -1.19 16.29 -9.92
CA THR A 184 -0.86 14.88 -9.67
C THR A 184 0.47 14.49 -10.32
N PRO A 185 1.15 13.41 -9.88
CA PRO A 185 2.41 12.96 -10.46
C PRO A 185 2.39 12.82 -11.98
N GLU A 186 1.33 12.24 -12.54
CA GLU A 186 1.16 12.02 -13.97
C GLU A 186 1.02 13.35 -14.73
N THR A 187 0.32 14.30 -14.13
CA THR A 187 0.13 15.61 -14.74
C THR A 187 1.42 16.42 -14.74
N LEU A 188 2.21 16.36 -13.66
CA LEU A 188 3.53 16.99 -13.62
C LEU A 188 4.41 16.52 -14.80
N ALA A 189 4.47 15.22 -15.04
CA ALA A 189 5.24 14.67 -16.16
C ALA A 189 4.75 15.17 -17.54
N ILE A 190 3.42 15.39 -17.69
CA ILE A 190 2.84 16.01 -18.88
C ILE A 190 3.27 17.49 -18.99
N LEU A 191 3.24 18.23 -17.88
CA LEU A 191 3.61 19.65 -17.84
C LEU A 191 5.08 19.89 -18.20
N LEU A 192 5.99 19.06 -17.69
CA LEU A 192 7.41 19.04 -18.03
C LEU A 192 7.68 18.84 -19.54
N ASN A 193 6.73 18.25 -20.25
CA ASN A 193 6.80 18.02 -21.71
C ASN A 193 5.90 18.98 -22.51
N SER A 194 5.16 19.88 -21.87
CA SER A 194 4.31 20.87 -22.53
C SER A 194 5.15 22.05 -23.06
N PRO A 195 5.13 22.35 -24.39
CA PRO A 195 6.02 23.38 -24.94
C PRO A 195 5.82 24.78 -24.38
N LYS A 196 4.61 25.11 -23.96
CA LYS A 196 4.25 26.43 -23.44
C LYS A 196 4.31 26.48 -21.91
N PHE A 197 3.75 25.47 -21.23
CA PHE A 197 3.60 25.48 -19.79
C PHE A 197 4.93 25.19 -19.07
N LYS A 198 5.81 24.39 -19.68
CA LYS A 198 7.12 24.07 -19.11
C LYS A 198 7.91 25.31 -18.66
N ARG A 199 7.85 26.42 -19.44
CA ARG A 199 8.53 27.70 -19.08
C ARG A 199 7.96 28.36 -17.84
N LYS A 200 6.70 28.03 -17.49
CA LYS A 200 6.02 28.53 -16.30
C LYS A 200 6.44 27.79 -15.02
N LEU A 201 7.20 26.70 -15.19
CA LEU A 201 7.75 25.90 -14.09
C LEU A 201 9.24 26.24 -13.83
N GLU A 202 9.85 27.09 -14.64
CA GLU A 202 11.26 27.50 -14.46
C GLU A 202 11.44 28.31 -13.16
N THR A 203 10.40 29.00 -12.70
CA THR A 203 10.37 29.82 -11.47
C THR A 203 9.87 29.06 -10.23
N VAL A 204 9.76 27.73 -10.27
CA VAL A 204 9.32 26.94 -9.11
C VAL A 204 10.41 26.98 -8.03
N GLU A 205 10.04 27.40 -6.84
CA GLU A 205 10.89 27.53 -5.65
C GLU A 205 10.47 26.58 -4.55
N TYR A 206 9.20 26.13 -4.54
CA TYR A 206 8.65 25.22 -3.55
C TYR A 206 7.96 24.04 -4.19
N VAL A 207 8.21 22.84 -3.66
CA VAL A 207 7.52 21.61 -4.06
C VAL A 207 7.01 20.90 -2.81
N ILE A 208 5.70 20.73 -2.68
CA ILE A 208 5.07 19.95 -1.64
C ILE A 208 4.64 18.61 -2.25
N VAL A 209 5.05 17.50 -1.62
CA VAL A 209 4.59 16.14 -1.96
C VAL A 209 3.75 15.65 -0.79
N ASP A 210 2.45 15.62 -0.99
CA ASP A 210 1.52 15.18 0.06
C ASP A 210 1.25 13.67 -0.02
N GLU A 211 0.98 13.08 1.16
CA GLU A 211 0.81 11.64 1.36
C GLU A 211 1.93 10.84 0.66
N ILE A 212 3.20 11.29 0.85
CA ILE A 212 4.37 10.76 0.16
C ILE A 212 4.52 9.26 0.32
N HIS A 213 4.13 8.69 1.48
CA HIS A 213 4.17 7.26 1.75
C HIS A 213 3.30 6.45 0.78
N SER A 214 2.13 6.98 0.38
CA SER A 214 1.22 6.33 -0.58
C SER A 214 1.72 6.36 -2.03
N LEU A 215 2.78 7.12 -2.30
CA LEU A 215 3.48 7.17 -3.58
C LEU A 215 4.76 6.33 -3.56
N ALA A 216 5.50 6.38 -2.46
CA ALA A 216 6.82 5.76 -2.36
C ALA A 216 6.78 4.22 -2.52
N ASP A 217 5.72 3.56 -2.07
CA ASP A 217 5.53 2.10 -2.11
C ASP A 217 5.21 1.52 -3.50
N ASN A 218 5.16 2.37 -4.53
CA ASN A 218 4.76 1.94 -5.86
C ASN A 218 5.42 2.73 -7.00
N LYS A 219 5.29 2.25 -8.23
CA LYS A 219 5.89 2.87 -9.41
C LYS A 219 5.39 4.29 -9.75
N ARG A 220 4.30 4.78 -9.12
CA ARG A 220 3.89 6.20 -9.26
C ARG A 220 4.89 7.11 -8.59
N GLY A 221 5.36 6.72 -7.40
CA GLY A 221 6.42 7.44 -6.72
C GLY A 221 7.76 7.34 -7.45
N THR A 222 8.11 6.18 -7.97
CA THR A 222 9.29 6.02 -8.82
C THR A 222 9.25 6.99 -10.01
N HIS A 223 8.10 7.14 -10.66
CA HIS A 223 7.89 8.08 -11.76
C HIS A 223 7.94 9.53 -11.30
N LEU A 224 7.37 9.84 -10.11
CA LEU A 224 7.41 11.17 -9.52
C LEU A 224 8.85 11.58 -9.17
N SER A 225 9.60 10.71 -8.50
CA SER A 225 10.99 10.99 -8.07
C SER A 225 11.86 11.44 -9.27
N VAL A 226 11.79 10.74 -10.42
CA VAL A 226 12.49 11.19 -11.63
C VAL A 226 11.91 12.50 -12.18
N SER A 227 10.60 12.73 -12.07
CA SER A 227 10.00 13.98 -12.52
C SER A 227 10.44 15.17 -11.67
N LEU A 228 10.69 14.98 -10.38
CA LEU A 228 11.27 15.99 -9.48
C LEU A 228 12.72 16.31 -9.89
N GLU A 229 13.54 15.31 -10.20
CA GLU A 229 14.90 15.54 -10.68
C GLU A 229 14.94 16.25 -12.05
N ARG A 230 13.96 16.00 -12.90
CA ARG A 230 13.78 16.75 -14.16
C ARG A 230 13.35 18.19 -13.93
N LEU A 231 12.52 18.44 -12.92
CA LEU A 231 12.13 19.79 -12.50
C LEU A 231 13.34 20.55 -11.93
N GLU A 232 14.11 19.92 -11.04
CA GLU A 232 15.35 20.43 -10.45
C GLU A 232 16.32 20.97 -11.52
N ARG A 233 16.52 20.17 -12.59
CA ARG A 233 17.40 20.58 -13.72
C ARG A 233 16.80 21.67 -14.60
N MET A 234 15.56 22.04 -14.42
CA MET A 234 14.85 23.01 -15.24
C MET A 234 14.59 24.32 -14.50
N ALA A 235 14.43 24.28 -13.19
CA ALA A 235 14.19 25.42 -12.35
C ALA A 235 15.41 26.38 -12.31
N ASP A 236 15.16 27.66 -12.14
CA ASP A 236 16.22 28.71 -12.06
C ASP A 236 17.06 28.60 -10.77
N GLY A 237 16.55 27.90 -9.76
CA GLY A 237 17.20 27.56 -8.50
C GLY A 237 16.96 26.10 -8.12
N SER A 238 17.40 25.70 -6.90
CA SER A 238 17.04 24.40 -6.31
C SER A 238 15.76 24.57 -5.51
N PRO A 239 14.62 23.97 -5.93
CA PRO A 239 13.37 24.09 -5.19
C PRO A 239 13.43 23.43 -3.82
N THR A 240 12.96 24.11 -2.78
CA THR A 240 12.75 23.51 -1.45
C THR A 240 11.67 22.45 -1.54
N ARG A 241 11.99 21.22 -1.10
CA ARG A 241 11.10 20.06 -1.15
C ARG A 241 10.53 19.75 0.22
N ILE A 242 9.21 19.71 0.31
CA ILE A 242 8.49 19.44 1.55
C ILE A 242 7.64 18.18 1.35
N GLY A 243 7.91 17.16 2.15
CA GLY A 243 7.12 15.92 2.17
C GLY A 243 6.13 15.95 3.32
N CYS A 244 4.85 15.68 3.05
CA CYS A 244 3.86 15.43 4.09
C CYS A 244 3.55 13.94 4.12
N SER A 245 3.64 13.34 5.31
CA SER A 245 3.35 11.91 5.52
C SER A 245 2.48 11.71 6.73
N ALA A 246 1.68 10.64 6.70
CA ALA A 246 1.15 10.03 7.90
C ALA A 246 2.27 9.25 8.61
N THR A 247 1.89 8.36 9.52
CA THR A 247 2.83 7.47 10.21
C THR A 247 3.48 6.50 9.25
N VAL A 248 4.81 6.52 9.15
CA VAL A 248 5.63 5.75 8.19
C VAL A 248 7.00 5.41 8.78
N GLU A 249 7.61 4.31 8.33
CA GLU A 249 8.97 3.89 8.68
C GLU A 249 9.67 3.29 7.44
N PRO A 250 11.01 3.46 7.22
CA PRO A 250 11.92 4.36 7.92
C PRO A 250 11.75 5.82 7.46
N LEU A 251 11.79 6.76 8.39
CA LEU A 251 11.68 8.20 8.06
C LEU A 251 12.81 8.70 7.16
N SER A 252 14.04 8.20 7.40
CA SER A 252 15.22 8.58 6.59
C SER A 252 15.01 8.21 5.12
N SER A 253 14.56 6.99 4.81
CA SER A 253 14.32 6.57 3.43
C SER A 253 13.23 7.39 2.74
N MET A 254 12.21 7.84 3.48
CA MET A 254 11.18 8.73 2.95
C MET A 254 11.72 10.14 2.67
N ALA A 255 12.57 10.67 3.55
CA ALA A 255 13.24 11.95 3.34
C ALA A 255 14.21 11.87 2.14
N GLU A 256 15.02 10.83 2.05
CA GLU A 256 15.91 10.56 0.93
C GLU A 256 15.16 10.40 -0.40
N PHE A 257 14.01 9.70 -0.37
CA PHE A 257 13.12 9.59 -1.53
C PHE A 257 12.58 10.96 -1.99
N LEU A 258 12.25 11.84 -1.05
CA LEU A 258 11.77 13.19 -1.32
C LEU A 258 12.86 14.05 -1.97
N VAL A 259 14.05 14.09 -1.36
CA VAL A 259 15.10 15.04 -1.76
C VAL A 259 15.94 14.53 -2.92
N GLY A 260 16.12 13.21 -3.08
CA GLY A 260 16.99 12.62 -4.08
C GLY A 260 18.48 12.87 -3.81
N CYS A 261 19.34 12.43 -4.74
CA CYS A 261 20.78 12.49 -4.59
C CYS A 261 21.35 13.82 -5.13
N GLU A 262 22.19 14.48 -4.36
CA GLU A 262 23.01 15.61 -4.82
C GLU A 262 24.14 15.08 -5.71
N THR A 263 24.84 14.04 -5.22
CA THR A 263 25.85 13.33 -5.98
C THR A 263 25.37 11.91 -6.20
N PRO A 264 25.01 11.54 -7.45
CA PRO A 264 24.61 10.17 -7.76
C PRO A 264 25.73 9.17 -7.44
N GLY A 265 25.34 8.00 -6.98
CA GLY A 265 26.25 6.86 -6.80
C GLY A 265 26.86 6.42 -8.14
N ASP A 266 28.02 5.78 -8.10
CA ASP A 266 28.64 5.13 -9.26
C ASP A 266 28.81 3.64 -8.98
N PRO A 267 27.79 2.83 -9.28
CA PRO A 267 27.81 1.39 -9.01
C PRO A 267 28.87 0.63 -9.83
N ASP A 268 29.46 1.24 -10.85
CA ASP A 268 30.44 0.61 -11.75
C ASP A 268 31.88 1.07 -11.49
N ALA A 269 32.15 1.90 -10.46
CA ALA A 269 33.46 2.51 -10.19
C ALA A 269 34.58 1.47 -10.01
N ASP A 270 34.31 0.29 -9.43
CA ASP A 270 35.32 -0.75 -9.17
C ASP A 270 35.60 -1.66 -10.36
N ARG A 271 34.80 -1.64 -11.41
CA ARG A 271 35.05 -2.45 -12.62
C ARG A 271 36.17 -1.91 -13.49
N VAL A 272 36.58 -0.65 -13.32
CA VAL A 272 37.58 0.04 -14.15
C VAL A 272 39.02 -0.10 -13.60
N THR A 273 39.21 -0.54 -12.35
CA THR A 273 40.54 -0.60 -11.71
C THR A 273 41.29 -1.95 -11.88
N GLY A 274 40.86 -2.80 -12.76
CA GLY A 274 41.39 -4.15 -12.99
C GLY A 274 42.47 -4.25 -14.10
N GLU A 275 43.33 -3.24 -14.39
CA GLU A 275 44.59 -3.43 -15.16
C GLU A 275 45.68 -2.45 -14.73
N ASP A 276 46.77 -3.05 -14.22
CA ASP A 276 48.14 -2.53 -14.15
C ASP A 276 48.46 -1.26 -13.32
N GLY A 277 48.65 -1.43 -11.99
CA GLY A 277 49.49 -0.55 -11.19
C GLY A 277 50.30 -1.31 -10.12
N PRO A 278 51.60 -0.99 -9.87
CA PRO A 278 52.47 -1.79 -9.02
C PRO A 278 52.16 -1.62 -7.53
N ALA A 279 52.23 -2.75 -6.83
CA ALA A 279 52.07 -2.87 -5.36
C ALA A 279 52.94 -1.89 -4.59
N GLY A 280 52.31 -1.05 -3.74
CA GLY A 280 52.92 -0.31 -2.65
C GLY A 280 52.55 -0.92 -1.31
N GLU A 281 53.53 -1.37 -0.56
CA GLU A 281 53.42 -1.94 0.78
C GLU A 281 53.06 -0.87 1.83
N ASP A 282 52.41 -1.35 2.90
CA ASP A 282 52.18 -0.75 4.23
C ASP A 282 50.92 0.14 4.46
N GLY A 283 49.98 -0.44 5.20
CA GLY A 283 48.90 0.24 5.90
C GLY A 283 47.91 -0.72 6.55
N GLN A 284 47.97 -0.85 7.85
CA GLN A 284 47.21 -1.74 8.71
C GLN A 284 45.71 -1.65 8.48
N ALA A 285 45.09 -2.83 8.36
CA ALA A 285 43.66 -3.06 8.33
C ALA A 285 43.08 -2.94 9.76
N ASP A 286 42.00 -2.17 9.91
CA ASP A 286 40.99 -2.37 10.95
C ASP A 286 39.78 -3.04 10.31
N ASP A 287 39.51 -4.23 10.82
CA ASP A 287 38.51 -5.21 10.39
C ASP A 287 37.17 -4.86 11.06
N GLU A 288 36.17 -4.52 10.26
CA GLU A 288 34.77 -4.85 10.54
C GLU A 288 34.01 -4.90 9.22
N GLY A 289 33.64 -6.15 8.86
CA GLY A 289 33.13 -6.49 7.57
C GLY A 289 31.66 -6.11 7.33
N THR A 290 31.43 -5.72 6.12
CA THR A 290 30.34 -6.20 5.26
C THR A 290 30.82 -6.00 3.84
N ALA A 291 31.12 -7.13 3.15
CA ALA A 291 31.44 -7.12 1.73
C ALA A 291 30.15 -6.88 0.94
N GLY A 292 29.91 -5.64 0.53
CA GLY A 292 28.92 -5.24 -0.43
C GLY A 292 29.57 -4.35 -1.46
N ASP A 293 29.31 -4.65 -2.70
CA ASP A 293 29.60 -4.02 -3.98
C ASP A 293 30.26 -2.62 -3.91
N GLY A 294 31.51 -2.52 -4.37
CA GLY A 294 32.40 -1.38 -4.12
C GLY A 294 32.21 -0.16 -5.01
N GLY A 295 31.00 0.32 -5.24
CA GLY A 295 30.74 1.60 -5.89
C GLY A 295 30.80 2.79 -4.91
N ARG A 296 30.96 4.01 -5.39
CA ARG A 296 30.82 5.21 -4.56
C ARG A 296 29.35 5.32 -4.09
N PRO A 297 29.07 5.37 -2.77
CA PRO A 297 27.70 5.50 -2.29
C PRO A 297 27.09 6.84 -2.76
N PRO A 298 25.77 6.92 -2.97
CA PRO A 298 25.09 8.16 -3.27
C PRO A 298 25.16 9.12 -2.07
N GLU A 299 25.30 10.41 -2.33
CA GLU A 299 25.15 11.48 -1.34
C GLU A 299 23.81 12.14 -1.56
N PHE A 300 22.93 12.13 -0.56
CA PHE A 300 21.61 12.75 -0.63
C PHE A 300 21.70 14.26 -0.33
N ARG A 301 20.76 15.04 -0.85
CA ARG A 301 20.61 16.44 -0.46
C ARG A 301 20.27 16.56 1.02
N ASP A 302 20.67 17.69 1.64
CA ASP A 302 20.35 17.95 3.04
C ASP A 302 18.83 18.00 3.26
N TYR A 303 18.38 17.47 4.41
CA TYR A 303 16.98 17.45 4.81
C TYR A 303 16.83 17.42 6.33
N GLU A 304 15.69 17.91 6.81
CA GLU A 304 15.28 17.80 8.21
C GLU A 304 14.01 16.95 8.34
N ILE A 305 13.85 16.25 9.46
CA ILE A 305 12.69 15.40 9.75
C ILE A 305 11.94 16.00 10.94
N VAL A 306 10.68 16.38 10.70
CA VAL A 306 9.73 16.78 11.74
C VAL A 306 8.89 15.54 12.09
N ASP A 307 9.25 14.88 13.20
CA ASP A 307 8.57 13.67 13.66
C ASP A 307 7.54 13.99 14.75
N ALA A 308 6.30 14.11 14.34
CA ALA A 308 5.15 14.34 15.21
C ALA A 308 4.11 13.19 15.12
N ARG A 309 4.55 11.96 14.84
CA ARG A 309 3.67 10.80 14.58
C ARG A 309 2.78 10.43 15.77
N PHE A 310 3.22 10.66 16.99
CA PHE A 310 2.57 10.22 18.22
C PHE A 310 2.08 11.38 19.10
N VAL A 311 1.60 12.46 18.48
CA VAL A 311 1.05 13.64 19.20
C VAL A 311 -0.41 13.48 19.64
N ARG A 312 -1.08 12.37 19.27
CA ARG A 312 -2.49 12.09 19.63
C ARG A 312 -2.59 10.84 20.48
N ASP A 313 -3.50 10.88 21.44
CA ASP A 313 -3.88 9.72 22.25
C ASP A 313 -4.94 8.90 21.51
N PHE A 314 -4.79 7.56 21.54
CA PHE A 314 -5.70 6.61 20.91
C PHE A 314 -6.42 5.77 21.98
N ASP A 315 -7.74 5.66 21.87
CA ASP A 315 -8.58 4.67 22.58
C ASP A 315 -9.07 3.65 21.54
N ILE A 316 -8.26 2.60 21.32
CA ILE A 316 -8.56 1.54 20.37
C ILE A 316 -8.74 0.24 21.13
N GLU A 317 -9.83 -0.49 20.87
CA GLU A 317 -10.12 -1.78 21.49
C GLU A 317 -10.47 -2.82 20.45
N LEU A 318 -9.94 -4.04 20.61
CA LEU A 318 -10.31 -5.21 19.83
C LEU A 318 -11.48 -5.93 20.50
N THR A 319 -12.53 -6.15 19.74
CA THR A 319 -13.72 -6.86 20.16
C THR A 319 -13.94 -8.12 19.31
N CYS A 320 -14.26 -9.23 19.98
CA CYS A 320 -14.69 -10.46 19.32
C CYS A 320 -16.15 -10.77 19.74
N PRO A 321 -17.07 -11.06 18.80
CA PRO A 321 -18.46 -11.33 19.14
C PRO A 321 -18.69 -12.56 20.01
N THR A 322 -17.71 -13.47 20.07
CA THR A 322 -17.77 -14.74 20.79
C THR A 322 -16.40 -15.21 21.23
N ASP A 323 -16.33 -16.06 22.25
CA ASP A 323 -15.09 -16.74 22.64
C ASP A 323 -14.85 -18.06 21.88
N ASP A 324 -15.75 -18.41 20.97
CA ASP A 324 -15.66 -19.56 20.08
C ASP A 324 -16.16 -19.22 18.69
N LEU A 325 -15.21 -18.92 17.79
CA LEU A 325 -15.48 -18.52 16.40
C LEU A 325 -15.78 -19.73 15.48
N ILE A 326 -15.61 -20.99 15.92
CA ILE A 326 -15.88 -22.18 15.13
C ILE A 326 -17.25 -22.76 15.47
N ASP A 327 -17.50 -23.08 16.76
CA ASP A 327 -18.72 -23.75 17.18
C ASP A 327 -19.92 -22.81 17.30
N THR A 328 -19.68 -21.49 17.43
CA THR A 328 -20.76 -20.51 17.37
C THR A 328 -21.31 -20.40 15.95
N PRO A 329 -22.62 -20.65 15.72
CA PRO A 329 -23.20 -20.53 14.39
C PRO A 329 -22.95 -19.16 13.75
N PRO A 330 -22.57 -19.08 12.45
CA PRO A 330 -22.30 -17.81 11.77
C PRO A 330 -23.43 -16.78 11.88
N SER A 331 -24.68 -17.24 11.90
CA SER A 331 -25.85 -16.37 12.11
C SER A 331 -25.84 -15.69 13.49
N ALA A 332 -25.42 -16.41 14.54
CA ALA A 332 -25.31 -15.84 15.88
C ALA A 332 -24.12 -14.90 16.05
N VAL A 333 -22.98 -15.21 15.37
CA VAL A 333 -21.82 -14.30 15.31
C VAL A 333 -22.23 -12.99 14.63
N ASN A 334 -22.89 -13.08 13.47
CA ASN A 334 -23.37 -11.92 12.72
C ASN A 334 -24.40 -11.10 13.52
N GLU A 335 -25.37 -11.75 14.16
CA GLU A 335 -26.38 -11.06 14.99
C GLU A 335 -25.70 -10.24 16.09
N ARG A 336 -24.77 -10.85 16.85
CA ARG A 336 -24.03 -10.15 17.92
C ARG A 336 -23.16 -9.01 17.40
N PHE A 337 -22.51 -9.22 16.26
CA PHE A 337 -21.70 -8.18 15.62
C PHE A 337 -22.57 -6.97 15.22
N TYR A 338 -23.69 -7.19 14.54
CA TYR A 338 -24.53 -6.08 14.10
C TYR A 338 -25.27 -5.41 15.27
N ASP A 339 -25.66 -6.15 16.31
CA ASP A 339 -26.22 -5.56 17.53
C ASP A 339 -25.20 -4.63 18.21
N GLN A 340 -23.96 -5.08 18.35
CA GLN A 340 -22.90 -4.27 18.93
C GLN A 340 -22.55 -3.06 18.06
N LEU A 341 -22.48 -3.23 16.74
CA LEU A 341 -22.25 -2.13 15.81
C LEU A 341 -23.37 -1.09 15.88
N HIS A 342 -24.62 -1.55 15.93
CA HIS A 342 -25.78 -0.67 16.09
C HIS A 342 -25.72 0.13 17.41
N GLU A 343 -25.38 -0.51 18.53
CA GLU A 343 -25.19 0.18 19.82
C GLU A 343 -24.11 1.26 19.70
N TRP A 344 -22.96 0.97 19.13
CA TRP A 344 -21.90 1.95 18.94
C TRP A 344 -22.30 3.14 18.06
N ILE A 345 -23.04 2.89 16.96
CA ILE A 345 -23.53 3.96 16.09
C ILE A 345 -24.54 4.85 16.84
N GLN A 346 -25.38 4.28 17.70
CA GLN A 346 -26.36 5.06 18.47
C GLN A 346 -25.72 5.90 19.60
N ASP A 347 -24.56 5.45 20.12
CA ASP A 347 -23.81 6.17 21.15
C ASP A 347 -22.91 7.27 20.60
N ALA A 348 -22.55 7.19 19.31
CA ALA A 348 -21.74 8.17 18.59
C ALA A 348 -22.60 9.17 17.81
N THR A 349 -22.05 10.33 17.45
CA THR A 349 -22.73 11.28 16.55
C THR A 349 -22.58 10.85 15.09
N ASN A 350 -21.35 10.51 14.69
CA ASN A 350 -21.02 10.06 13.34
C ASN A 350 -20.04 8.90 13.39
N THR A 351 -20.35 7.81 12.72
CA THR A 351 -19.52 6.61 12.69
C THR A 351 -19.01 6.31 11.28
N LEU A 352 -17.72 6.07 11.16
CA LEU A 352 -17.11 5.58 9.93
C LEU A 352 -16.72 4.11 10.08
N VAL A 353 -17.28 3.23 9.25
CA VAL A 353 -17.01 1.78 9.29
C VAL A 353 -16.13 1.37 8.12
N PHE A 354 -14.90 0.98 8.41
CA PHE A 354 -13.97 0.44 7.43
C PHE A 354 -14.11 -1.07 7.28
N THR A 355 -14.05 -1.54 6.05
CA THR A 355 -13.92 -2.95 5.71
C THR A 355 -12.80 -3.14 4.68
N ASN A 356 -12.26 -4.34 4.56
CA ASN A 356 -11.16 -4.59 3.63
C ASN A 356 -11.60 -4.73 2.16
N THR A 357 -12.92 -4.86 1.92
CA THR A 357 -13.45 -5.06 0.57
C THR A 357 -14.65 -4.16 0.30
N ARG A 358 -14.80 -3.76 -0.97
CA ARG A 358 -15.97 -2.96 -1.43
C ARG A 358 -17.29 -3.66 -1.10
N SER A 359 -17.36 -4.95 -1.33
CA SER A 359 -18.56 -5.76 -1.01
C SER A 359 -18.82 -5.90 0.48
N GLY A 360 -17.76 -5.90 1.30
CA GLY A 360 -17.87 -5.84 2.76
C GLY A 360 -18.57 -4.56 3.20
N ALA A 361 -18.12 -3.41 2.68
CA ALA A 361 -18.73 -2.11 2.98
C ALA A 361 -20.20 -2.07 2.59
N GLU A 362 -20.54 -2.53 1.39
CA GLU A 362 -21.92 -2.59 0.94
C GLU A 362 -22.79 -3.54 1.77
N ARG A 363 -22.23 -4.71 2.15
CA ARG A 363 -22.94 -5.69 2.97
C ARG A 363 -23.24 -5.17 4.36
N VAL A 364 -22.30 -4.47 5.01
CA VAL A 364 -22.51 -3.88 6.33
C VAL A 364 -23.63 -2.86 6.25
N LEU A 365 -23.61 -1.94 5.28
CA LEU A 365 -24.68 -0.95 5.11
C LEU A 365 -26.04 -1.60 4.83
N HIS A 366 -26.05 -2.60 3.93
CA HIS A 366 -27.30 -3.31 3.59
C HIS A 366 -27.93 -3.97 4.81
N ASN A 367 -27.15 -4.68 5.64
CA ASN A 367 -27.67 -5.33 6.84
C ASN A 367 -28.15 -4.33 7.90
N LEU A 368 -27.46 -3.20 8.06
CA LEU A 368 -27.93 -2.13 8.96
C LEU A 368 -29.29 -1.60 8.49
N ARG A 369 -29.46 -1.30 7.22
CA ARG A 369 -30.72 -0.78 6.67
C ARG A 369 -31.88 -1.79 6.68
N GLU A 370 -31.60 -3.09 6.49
CA GLU A 370 -32.63 -4.12 6.45
C GLU A 370 -33.07 -4.59 7.84
N ASN A 371 -32.18 -4.64 8.83
CA ASN A 371 -32.43 -5.27 10.10
C ASN A 371 -32.65 -4.29 11.26
N TYR A 372 -32.27 -3.01 11.10
CA TYR A 372 -32.38 -2.00 12.15
C TYR A 372 -33.15 -0.77 11.66
N ASP A 373 -34.13 -0.33 12.46
CA ASP A 373 -34.90 0.88 12.16
C ASP A 373 -34.05 2.14 12.34
N GLY A 374 -34.19 3.10 11.44
CA GLY A 374 -33.59 4.43 11.57
C GLY A 374 -32.50 4.73 10.55
N TYR A 375 -32.06 3.76 9.72
CA TYR A 375 -31.07 3.98 8.67
C TYR A 375 -31.71 4.08 7.29
N ASP A 376 -31.49 5.20 6.62
CA ASP A 376 -31.94 5.42 5.24
C ASP A 376 -30.89 6.19 4.41
N GLU A 377 -31.22 6.57 3.18
CA GLU A 377 -30.33 7.31 2.29
C GLU A 377 -29.97 8.72 2.80
N SER A 378 -30.74 9.29 3.74
CA SER A 378 -30.50 10.63 4.26
C SER A 378 -29.45 10.66 5.38
N ASN A 379 -29.24 9.56 6.09
CA ASN A 379 -28.37 9.49 7.27
C ASN A 379 -27.35 8.34 7.20
N SER A 380 -27.31 7.59 6.11
CA SER A 380 -26.35 6.51 5.94
C SER A 380 -25.84 6.44 4.50
N GLY A 381 -24.61 5.94 4.29
CA GLY A 381 -24.02 5.86 2.98
C GLY A 381 -22.92 4.81 2.85
N CYS A 382 -22.59 4.46 1.61
CA CYS A 382 -21.42 3.65 1.28
C CYS A 382 -20.49 4.46 0.38
N HIS A 383 -19.17 4.34 0.60
CA HIS A 383 -18.18 5.05 -0.21
C HIS A 383 -17.06 4.11 -0.67
N HIS A 384 -16.91 3.93 -1.98
CA HIS A 384 -15.77 3.22 -2.61
C HIS A 384 -15.63 3.56 -4.09
N GLY A 385 -14.47 3.25 -4.65
CA GLY A 385 -14.07 3.65 -6.01
C GLY A 385 -14.95 3.13 -7.16
N SER A 386 -15.77 2.08 -6.95
CA SER A 386 -16.68 1.54 -7.99
C SER A 386 -18.04 2.23 -8.06
N LEU A 387 -18.37 3.10 -7.11
CA LEU A 387 -19.61 3.87 -7.12
C LEU A 387 -19.55 5.04 -8.11
N SER A 388 -20.73 5.56 -8.47
CA SER A 388 -20.85 6.74 -9.31
C SER A 388 -20.18 7.96 -8.66
N LYS A 389 -19.74 8.91 -9.49
CA LYS A 389 -19.16 10.16 -8.99
C LYS A 389 -20.18 10.90 -8.14
N ASP A 390 -21.43 10.99 -8.60
CA ASP A 390 -22.51 11.70 -7.92
C ASP A 390 -22.81 11.08 -6.55
N GLU A 391 -22.80 9.73 -6.45
CA GLU A 391 -23.02 9.04 -5.19
C GLU A 391 -21.87 9.24 -4.20
N ARG A 392 -20.63 9.21 -4.67
CA ARG A 392 -19.46 9.50 -3.83
C ARG A 392 -19.48 10.93 -3.31
N GLU A 393 -19.75 11.91 -4.20
CA GLU A 393 -19.86 13.33 -3.82
C GLU A 393 -20.99 13.55 -2.81
N ARG A 394 -22.15 12.86 -2.97
CA ARG A 394 -23.25 12.90 -2.00
C ARG A 394 -22.81 12.42 -0.60
N VAL A 395 -22.12 11.29 -0.54
CA VAL A 395 -21.66 10.73 0.76
C VAL A 395 -20.56 11.62 1.38
N GLU A 396 -19.66 12.17 0.57
CA GLU A 396 -18.65 13.13 1.04
C GLU A 396 -19.31 14.42 1.60
N GLU A 397 -20.38 14.93 0.98
CA GLU A 397 -21.13 16.08 1.47
C GLU A 397 -21.85 15.77 2.79
N LEU A 398 -22.46 14.59 2.94
CA LEU A 398 -23.08 14.15 4.20
C LEU A 398 -22.04 14.06 5.33
N LEU A 399 -20.85 13.52 5.06
CA LEU A 399 -19.76 13.47 6.04
C LEU A 399 -19.29 14.89 6.44
N LYS A 400 -19.22 15.81 5.48
CA LYS A 400 -18.78 17.20 5.73
C LYS A 400 -19.82 18.05 6.44
N SER A 401 -21.10 17.74 6.29
CA SER A 401 -22.20 18.45 7.02
C SER A 401 -22.39 17.96 8.45
N GLY A 402 -21.90 16.74 8.77
CA GLY A 402 -22.14 16.09 10.05
C GLY A 402 -23.57 15.54 10.23
N ASP A 403 -24.34 15.44 9.14
CA ASP A 403 -25.75 14.99 9.17
C ASP A 403 -25.88 13.47 8.93
N VAL A 404 -24.80 12.69 9.08
CA VAL A 404 -24.76 11.25 8.80
C VAL A 404 -24.52 10.44 10.08
N ASP A 405 -25.31 9.38 10.31
CA ASP A 405 -25.11 8.49 11.44
C ASP A 405 -23.99 7.48 11.17
N VAL A 406 -23.95 6.93 9.93
CA VAL A 406 -22.95 5.93 9.55
C VAL A 406 -22.60 5.99 8.07
N VAL A 407 -21.29 5.91 7.79
CA VAL A 407 -20.76 5.64 6.45
C VAL A 407 -19.90 4.40 6.48
N THR A 408 -20.18 3.47 5.55
CA THR A 408 -19.35 2.29 5.36
C THR A 408 -18.41 2.50 4.18
N THR A 409 -17.16 2.09 4.31
CA THR A 409 -16.15 2.33 3.29
C THR A 409 -15.15 1.17 3.18
N SER A 410 -14.45 1.10 2.05
CA SER A 410 -13.23 0.29 1.93
C SER A 410 -12.01 1.19 2.20
N THR A 411 -10.98 1.14 1.36
CA THR A 411 -9.78 1.98 1.47
C THR A 411 -9.96 3.42 0.96
N SER A 412 -11.10 3.75 0.35
CA SER A 412 -11.28 5.03 -0.38
C SER A 412 -11.35 6.28 0.49
N LEU A 413 -11.68 6.15 1.78
CA LEU A 413 -11.66 7.22 2.77
C LEU A 413 -10.49 7.11 3.77
N GLU A 414 -9.53 6.22 3.49
CA GLU A 414 -8.31 6.06 4.28
C GLU A 414 -7.36 7.26 4.11
N LEU A 415 -7.31 7.87 2.93
CA LEU A 415 -6.42 8.99 2.61
C LEU A 415 -7.15 10.34 2.65
N GLY A 416 -6.54 11.31 3.27
CA GLY A 416 -6.52 12.77 3.19
C GLY A 416 -7.78 13.60 2.95
N ILE A 417 -9.00 13.05 2.92
CA ILE A 417 -10.21 13.88 2.85
C ILE A 417 -10.49 14.45 4.24
N ASP A 418 -10.73 15.76 4.31
CA ASP A 418 -11.09 16.45 5.54
C ASP A 418 -12.54 16.12 5.92
N MET A 419 -12.71 15.44 7.07
CA MET A 419 -13.98 14.97 7.59
C MET A 419 -14.13 15.39 9.05
N PRO A 420 -14.61 16.60 9.32
CA PRO A 420 -14.49 17.24 10.64
C PRO A 420 -15.41 16.69 11.73
N TYR A 421 -16.26 15.69 11.46
CA TYR A 421 -17.33 15.28 12.41
C TYR A 421 -17.36 13.79 12.75
N ILE A 422 -16.26 13.04 12.57
CA ILE A 422 -16.23 11.61 12.89
C ILE A 422 -15.83 11.40 14.34
N ASP A 423 -16.76 10.86 15.15
CA ASP A 423 -16.53 10.55 16.57
C ASP A 423 -15.96 9.15 16.76
N LEU A 424 -16.39 8.20 15.92
CA LEU A 424 -16.02 6.80 16.06
C LEU A 424 -15.59 6.20 14.71
N VAL A 425 -14.49 5.47 14.73
CA VAL A 425 -14.10 4.59 13.62
C VAL A 425 -14.25 3.14 14.05
N VAL A 426 -14.93 2.34 13.25
CA VAL A 426 -15.03 0.88 13.43
C VAL A 426 -14.30 0.20 12.26
N GLN A 427 -13.31 -0.62 12.57
CA GLN A 427 -12.62 -1.46 11.60
C GLN A 427 -13.14 -2.89 11.68
N VAL A 428 -13.71 -3.40 10.62
CA VAL A 428 -14.19 -4.80 10.51
C VAL A 428 -13.12 -5.64 9.81
N GLY A 429 -12.60 -6.62 10.52
CA GLY A 429 -11.46 -7.44 10.10
C GLY A 429 -10.10 -6.73 10.26
N SER A 430 -9.02 -7.44 10.00
CA SER A 430 -7.66 -6.94 10.12
C SER A 430 -7.33 -5.94 8.99
N PRO A 431 -6.87 -4.71 9.28
CA PRO A 431 -6.40 -3.77 8.25
C PRO A 431 -5.05 -4.15 7.64
N LYS A 432 -4.43 -5.24 8.11
CA LYS A 432 -3.23 -5.91 7.59
C LYS A 432 -1.89 -5.20 7.82
N SER A 433 -1.91 -3.97 8.36
CA SER A 433 -0.71 -3.25 8.80
C SER A 433 -1.06 -2.25 9.91
N VAL A 434 -0.10 -1.95 10.77
CA VAL A 434 -0.25 -0.94 11.83
C VAL A 434 -0.43 0.44 11.23
N ALA A 435 0.29 0.75 10.16
CA ALA A 435 0.16 2.02 9.45
C ALA A 435 -1.28 2.25 8.95
N ALA A 436 -1.91 1.23 8.31
CA ALA A 436 -3.30 1.32 7.86
C ALA A 436 -4.28 1.45 9.03
N LEU A 437 -4.07 0.73 10.14
CA LEU A 437 -4.87 0.89 11.35
C LEU A 437 -4.87 2.34 11.84
N LEU A 438 -3.68 2.91 12.05
CA LEU A 438 -3.51 4.27 12.57
C LEU A 438 -4.09 5.33 11.61
N GLN A 439 -3.97 5.13 10.29
CA GLN A 439 -4.53 6.02 9.27
C GLN A 439 -6.07 5.99 9.28
N ARG A 440 -6.68 4.79 9.39
CA ARG A 440 -8.14 4.61 9.43
C ARG A 440 -8.72 5.14 10.73
N VAL A 441 -8.20 4.71 11.87
CA VAL A 441 -8.68 5.17 13.18
C VAL A 441 -8.41 6.66 13.37
N GLY A 442 -7.31 7.17 12.84
CA GLY A 442 -6.97 8.59 12.84
C GLY A 442 -7.97 9.49 12.09
N ARG A 443 -9.00 8.95 11.42
CA ARG A 443 -10.12 9.71 10.87
C ARG A 443 -11.10 10.19 11.98
N ALA A 444 -11.10 9.53 13.14
CA ALA A 444 -11.86 10.00 14.29
C ALA A 444 -11.13 11.14 15.03
N GLY A 445 -11.92 11.98 15.72
CA GLY A 445 -11.42 13.12 16.50
C GLY A 445 -11.09 14.34 15.64
N HIS A 446 -11.55 15.51 16.10
CA HIS A 446 -11.55 16.73 15.31
C HIS A 446 -10.43 17.69 15.64
N GLN A 447 -9.87 17.58 16.86
CA GLN A 447 -8.89 18.55 17.36
C GLN A 447 -7.68 17.85 17.99
N LEU A 448 -6.54 18.53 17.94
CA LEU A 448 -5.37 18.14 18.72
C LEU A 448 -5.73 18.20 20.22
N GLY A 449 -5.48 17.08 20.93
CA GLY A 449 -5.83 16.93 22.35
C GLY A 449 -7.14 16.19 22.60
N GLU A 450 -7.90 15.82 21.56
CA GLU A 450 -8.98 14.85 21.67
C GLU A 450 -8.44 13.42 21.52
N THR A 451 -8.96 12.51 22.32
CA THR A 451 -8.66 11.08 22.19
C THR A 451 -9.37 10.53 20.95
N VAL A 452 -8.62 9.86 20.12
CA VAL A 452 -9.13 9.21 18.89
C VAL A 452 -9.78 7.89 19.28
N THR A 453 -11.09 7.73 19.04
CA THR A 453 -11.81 6.51 19.41
C THR A 453 -11.93 5.55 18.23
N GLY A 454 -11.43 4.32 18.41
CA GLY A 454 -11.49 3.25 17.43
C GLY A 454 -11.98 1.93 18.03
N ARG A 455 -12.69 1.14 17.23
CA ARG A 455 -13.07 -0.24 17.58
C ARG A 455 -12.68 -1.16 16.43
N VAL A 456 -11.99 -2.24 16.75
CA VAL A 456 -11.61 -3.26 15.79
C VAL A 456 -12.41 -4.52 16.07
N VAL A 457 -13.02 -5.12 15.05
CA VAL A 457 -13.85 -6.32 15.23
C VAL A 457 -13.22 -7.47 14.45
N ALA A 458 -12.79 -8.51 15.14
CA ALA A 458 -12.32 -9.74 14.51
C ALA A 458 -13.48 -10.74 14.40
N LEU A 459 -13.73 -11.21 13.18
CA LEU A 459 -14.76 -12.20 12.85
C LEU A 459 -14.17 -13.57 12.49
N ASP A 460 -12.85 -13.65 12.39
CA ASP A 460 -12.07 -14.83 12.03
C ASP A 460 -10.94 -15.06 13.04
N ARG A 461 -10.50 -16.32 13.20
CA ARG A 461 -9.49 -16.73 14.19
C ARG A 461 -8.10 -16.17 13.88
N ASP A 462 -7.73 -16.16 12.62
CA ASP A 462 -6.42 -15.68 12.20
C ASP A 462 -6.37 -14.15 12.26
N GLU A 463 -7.44 -13.44 11.85
CA GLU A 463 -7.58 -12.00 12.03
C GLU A 463 -7.59 -11.60 13.52
N LEU A 464 -8.10 -12.45 14.42
CA LEU A 464 -8.07 -12.19 15.86
C LEU A 464 -6.64 -12.12 16.39
N VAL A 465 -5.74 -13.02 15.96
CA VAL A 465 -4.32 -12.99 16.33
C VAL A 465 -3.63 -11.78 15.70
N GLU A 466 -3.85 -11.54 14.40
CA GLU A 466 -3.31 -10.37 13.70
C GLU A 466 -3.68 -9.06 14.42
N CYS A 467 -4.96 -8.85 14.70
CA CYS A 467 -5.43 -7.64 15.38
C CYS A 467 -4.91 -7.53 16.82
N THR A 468 -4.81 -8.65 17.55
CA THR A 468 -4.25 -8.67 18.91
C THR A 468 -2.84 -8.12 18.93
N VAL A 469 -1.98 -8.60 18.02
CA VAL A 469 -0.59 -8.16 17.93
C VAL A 469 -0.52 -6.73 17.38
N MET A 470 -1.29 -6.43 16.34
CA MET A 470 -1.33 -5.12 15.69
C MET A 470 -1.67 -3.99 16.67
N LEU A 471 -2.70 -4.16 17.52
CA LEU A 471 -3.09 -3.14 18.48
C LEU A 471 -2.00 -2.94 19.53
N LYS A 472 -1.42 -4.03 20.01
CA LYS A 472 -0.30 -3.95 20.97
C LYS A 472 0.90 -3.23 20.38
N LYS A 473 1.25 -3.53 19.14
CA LYS A 473 2.36 -2.89 18.44
C LYS A 473 2.08 -1.41 18.13
N ALA A 474 0.84 -1.06 17.83
CA ALA A 474 0.44 0.34 17.69
C ALA A 474 0.62 1.14 18.99
N GLU A 475 0.28 0.57 20.15
CA GLU A 475 0.56 1.17 21.46
C GLU A 475 2.06 1.33 21.74
N GLU A 476 2.89 0.39 21.27
CA GLU A 476 4.36 0.41 21.41
C GLU A 476 5.04 1.39 20.44
N GLY A 477 4.29 2.01 19.52
CA GLY A 477 4.82 2.93 18.51
C GLY A 477 5.49 2.26 17.33
N PHE A 478 5.25 0.95 17.13
CA PHE A 478 5.70 0.23 15.94
C PHE A 478 4.95 0.68 14.68
N VAL A 479 5.64 0.73 13.56
CA VAL A 479 5.07 1.01 12.23
C VAL A 479 5.76 0.14 11.19
N ASP A 480 4.97 -0.41 10.28
CA ASP A 480 5.46 -1.24 9.18
C ASP A 480 6.34 -0.44 8.21
N ARG A 481 7.39 -1.07 7.68
CA ARG A 481 8.31 -0.44 6.73
C ARG A 481 7.66 -0.28 5.36
N VAL A 482 7.95 0.84 4.71
CA VAL A 482 7.62 1.09 3.31
C VAL A 482 8.80 0.69 2.43
N PHE A 483 8.54 -0.11 1.40
CA PHE A 483 9.54 -0.55 0.42
C PHE A 483 9.35 0.21 -0.89
N VAL A 484 10.39 0.94 -1.30
CA VAL A 484 10.40 1.70 -2.55
C VAL A 484 10.84 0.79 -3.70
N PRO A 485 10.03 0.64 -4.79
CA PRO A 485 10.46 -0.12 -5.96
C PRO A 485 11.70 0.51 -6.61
N GLU A 486 12.79 -0.26 -6.74
CA GLU A 486 14.05 0.20 -7.29
C GLU A 486 14.23 -0.27 -8.74
N ASN A 487 14.99 0.50 -9.52
CA ASN A 487 15.46 0.18 -10.86
C ASN A 487 14.39 -0.22 -11.88
N ALA A 488 13.17 0.29 -11.75
CA ALA A 488 12.04 -0.03 -12.62
C ALA A 488 12.28 0.43 -14.07
N GLN A 489 12.65 -0.49 -14.99
CA GLN A 489 13.05 -0.17 -16.37
C GLN A 489 11.89 0.32 -17.23
N ASP A 490 10.66 -0.08 -16.97
CA ASP A 490 9.47 0.40 -17.67
C ASP A 490 9.19 1.89 -17.39
N VAL A 491 9.37 2.32 -16.15
CA VAL A 491 9.28 3.74 -15.74
C VAL A 491 10.47 4.53 -16.30
N ALA A 492 11.69 3.99 -16.21
CA ALA A 492 12.87 4.61 -16.81
C ALA A 492 12.68 4.83 -18.33
N ALA A 493 12.08 3.86 -19.04
CA ALA A 493 11.78 3.99 -20.47
C ALA A 493 10.83 5.17 -20.77
N GLN A 494 9.77 5.36 -19.95
CA GLN A 494 8.88 6.53 -20.09
C GLN A 494 9.64 7.83 -19.84
N GLN A 495 10.45 7.90 -18.80
CA GLN A 495 11.17 9.11 -18.41
C GLN A 495 12.24 9.50 -19.45
N VAL A 496 13.03 8.55 -19.93
CA VAL A 496 14.03 8.80 -20.99
C VAL A 496 13.35 9.28 -22.27
N TYR A 497 12.25 8.62 -22.68
CA TYR A 497 11.47 9.08 -23.84
C TYR A 497 10.93 10.48 -23.64
N GLY A 498 10.39 10.80 -22.46
CA GLY A 498 9.91 12.14 -22.10
C GLY A 498 11.00 13.20 -22.18
N MET A 499 12.21 12.91 -21.68
CA MET A 499 13.36 13.80 -21.78
C MET A 499 13.75 14.06 -23.24
N ALA A 500 13.78 13.04 -24.07
CA ALA A 500 14.16 13.13 -25.49
C ALA A 500 13.14 13.90 -26.37
N ILE A 501 11.88 14.04 -25.94
CA ILE A 501 10.82 14.71 -26.72
C ILE A 501 11.09 16.20 -26.90
N ASN A 502 11.70 16.85 -25.91
CA ASN A 502 11.91 18.31 -25.91
C ASN A 502 13.14 18.74 -26.73
N GLY A 503 13.96 17.83 -27.15
CA GLY A 503 15.17 18.03 -27.95
C GLY A 503 16.20 16.96 -27.65
N PRO A 504 17.30 16.86 -28.43
CA PRO A 504 18.41 16.00 -28.08
C PRO A 504 19.01 16.42 -26.75
N ARG A 505 19.48 15.42 -25.98
CA ARG A 505 20.20 15.62 -24.72
C ARG A 505 21.46 14.77 -24.68
N PRO A 506 22.51 15.24 -24.01
CA PRO A 506 23.66 14.39 -23.70
C PRO A 506 23.20 13.15 -22.92
N GLU A 507 23.70 11.98 -23.33
CA GLU A 507 23.37 10.73 -22.65
C GLU A 507 23.78 10.77 -21.17
N ARG A 508 24.94 11.39 -20.88
CA ARG A 508 25.41 11.58 -19.51
C ARG A 508 24.39 12.34 -18.64
N GLU A 509 23.77 13.41 -19.18
CA GLU A 509 22.73 14.17 -18.45
C GLU A 509 21.51 13.29 -18.13
N ILE A 510 21.10 12.41 -19.04
CA ILE A 510 19.98 11.48 -18.81
C ILE A 510 20.32 10.48 -17.71
N ARG A 511 21.55 9.93 -17.70
CA ARG A 511 22.04 9.02 -16.66
C ARG A 511 22.09 9.72 -15.29
N GLU A 512 22.62 10.94 -15.23
CA GLU A 512 22.67 11.76 -14.01
C GLU A 512 21.29 12.04 -13.46
N ILE A 513 20.32 12.47 -14.28
CA ILE A 513 18.94 12.72 -13.85
C ILE A 513 18.28 11.47 -13.27
N LEU A 514 18.47 10.31 -13.89
CA LEU A 514 17.91 9.06 -13.39
C LEU A 514 18.56 8.66 -12.08
N ARG A 515 19.89 8.65 -11.99
CA ARG A 515 20.63 8.28 -10.77
C ARG A 515 20.45 9.27 -9.62
N SER A 516 20.09 10.53 -9.89
CA SER A 516 19.73 11.49 -8.82
C SER A 516 18.41 11.16 -8.16
N ALA A 517 17.51 10.42 -8.81
CA ALA A 517 16.26 9.96 -8.20
C ALA A 517 16.51 8.74 -7.30
N TYR A 518 16.03 8.77 -6.06
CA TYR A 518 16.22 7.71 -5.06
C TYR A 518 16.00 6.30 -5.60
N PRO A 519 14.91 5.99 -6.36
CA PRO A 519 14.68 4.64 -6.87
C PRO A 519 15.73 4.16 -7.89
N TYR A 520 16.54 5.04 -8.45
CA TYR A 520 17.56 4.71 -9.47
C TYR A 520 18.98 5.02 -9.02
N ARG A 521 19.20 5.30 -7.73
CA ARG A 521 20.53 5.65 -7.19
C ARG A 521 21.60 4.59 -7.47
N ASN A 522 21.18 3.33 -7.61
CA ASN A 522 22.03 2.17 -7.89
C ASN A 522 21.87 1.64 -9.33
N PHE A 523 21.26 2.41 -10.26
CA PHE A 523 21.02 1.95 -11.63
C PHE A 523 22.35 1.82 -12.40
N SER A 524 22.74 0.59 -12.73
CA SER A 524 24.03 0.26 -13.31
C SER A 524 24.15 0.68 -14.77
N ASP A 525 25.38 0.78 -15.29
CA ASP A 525 25.62 1.03 -16.71
C ASP A 525 25.12 -0.12 -17.60
N ALA A 526 25.11 -1.35 -17.10
CA ALA A 526 24.55 -2.50 -17.81
C ALA A 526 23.02 -2.37 -18.00
N GLU A 527 22.30 -1.94 -16.96
CA GLU A 527 20.85 -1.66 -17.04
C GLU A 527 20.56 -0.50 -17.98
N PHE A 528 21.40 0.56 -17.99
CA PHE A 528 21.26 1.64 -18.99
C PHE A 528 21.45 1.14 -20.41
N GLU A 529 22.44 0.29 -20.70
CA GLU A 529 22.65 -0.26 -22.03
C GLU A 529 21.47 -1.16 -22.46
N GLN A 530 20.95 -1.97 -21.55
CA GLN A 530 19.75 -2.77 -21.76
C GLN A 530 18.53 -1.90 -22.10
N LEU A 531 18.32 -0.83 -21.34
CA LEU A 531 17.26 0.15 -21.56
C LEU A 531 17.39 0.86 -22.91
N PHE A 532 18.59 1.33 -23.26
CA PHE A 532 18.84 2.01 -24.53
C PHE A 532 18.70 1.06 -25.73
N ARG A 533 19.13 -0.20 -25.64
CA ARG A 533 18.91 -1.23 -26.67
C ARG A 533 17.40 -1.38 -26.94
N TYR A 534 16.58 -1.41 -25.89
CA TYR A 534 15.13 -1.44 -26.03
C TYR A 534 14.59 -0.15 -26.68
N LEU A 535 14.95 1.02 -26.18
CA LEU A 535 14.43 2.31 -26.65
C LEU A 535 14.82 2.64 -28.10
N THR A 536 15.97 2.16 -28.57
CA THR A 536 16.45 2.30 -29.95
C THR A 536 15.98 1.18 -30.88
N ALA A 537 15.24 0.19 -30.34
CA ALA A 537 14.81 -1.03 -31.05
C ALA A 537 16.00 -1.80 -31.67
N ALA A 538 17.10 -1.92 -30.94
CA ALA A 538 18.33 -2.57 -31.42
C ALA A 538 18.26 -4.11 -31.42
N TYR A 539 17.14 -4.72 -31.07
CA TYR A 539 16.92 -6.16 -31.17
C TYR A 539 16.31 -6.53 -32.52
N GLU A 540 16.79 -7.60 -33.14
CA GLU A 540 16.26 -8.09 -34.43
C GLU A 540 14.81 -8.53 -34.30
N GLY A 541 13.95 -8.15 -35.26
CA GLY A 541 12.56 -8.57 -35.36
C GLY A 541 11.55 -7.74 -34.55
N LEU A 542 11.97 -6.74 -33.75
CA LEU A 542 11.03 -5.84 -33.03
C LEU A 542 10.16 -5.02 -33.97
N GLU A 543 10.74 -4.44 -35.04
CA GLU A 543 10.01 -3.63 -36.01
C GLU A 543 8.97 -4.47 -36.80
N ASP A 544 9.25 -5.74 -37.08
CA ASP A 544 8.32 -6.67 -37.72
C ASP A 544 7.10 -6.96 -36.84
N ARG A 545 7.21 -6.75 -35.53
CA ARG A 545 6.14 -6.90 -34.54
C ARG A 545 5.49 -5.57 -34.15
N ASN A 546 5.75 -4.51 -34.92
CA ASN A 546 5.26 -3.14 -34.68
C ASN A 546 5.76 -2.50 -33.37
N VAL A 547 6.88 -2.95 -32.83
CA VAL A 547 7.59 -2.30 -31.73
C VAL A 547 8.69 -1.42 -32.31
N TYR A 548 8.42 -0.13 -32.41
CA TYR A 548 9.32 0.83 -33.05
C TYR A 548 10.22 1.53 -32.05
N ALA A 549 11.40 1.95 -32.51
CA ALA A 549 12.30 2.78 -31.74
C ALA A 549 11.61 4.06 -31.23
N LYS A 550 11.80 4.39 -29.96
CA LYS A 550 11.28 5.61 -29.29
C LYS A 550 12.28 6.76 -29.46
N VAL A 551 13.56 6.41 -29.35
CA VAL A 551 14.65 7.38 -29.42
C VAL A 551 15.67 6.94 -30.47
N TRP A 552 16.47 7.88 -30.91
CA TRP A 552 17.75 7.62 -31.56
C TRP A 552 18.88 7.91 -30.58
N ARG A 553 20.01 7.19 -30.70
CA ARG A 553 21.23 7.36 -29.92
C ARG A 553 22.39 7.40 -30.87
N ASP A 554 23.11 8.52 -30.88
CA ASP A 554 24.25 8.73 -31.79
C ASP A 554 25.14 9.81 -31.20
N THR A 555 26.31 10.03 -31.76
CA THR A 555 27.22 11.14 -31.40
C THR A 555 26.84 12.42 -32.16
N ASN A 556 27.09 13.59 -31.55
CA ASN A 556 26.92 14.86 -32.24
C ASN A 556 27.90 14.98 -33.41
N ASP A 557 27.40 15.16 -34.62
CA ASP A 557 28.21 15.28 -35.83
C ASP A 557 29.02 16.59 -35.86
N PRO A 558 30.15 16.60 -36.59
CA PRO A 558 30.76 17.86 -36.99
C PRO A 558 29.82 18.72 -37.83
N PRO A 559 30.10 20.06 -37.97
CA PRO A 559 29.27 20.94 -38.76
C PRO A 559 29.02 20.42 -40.19
N GLY A 560 27.74 20.26 -40.55
CA GLY A 560 27.30 19.70 -41.85
C GLY A 560 26.91 18.23 -41.83
N GLY A 561 27.06 17.51 -40.73
CA GLY A 561 26.51 16.19 -40.53
C GLY A 561 25.01 16.16 -40.28
N GLU A 562 24.41 14.98 -40.36
CA GLU A 562 22.94 14.77 -40.22
C GLU A 562 22.43 15.07 -38.80
N HIS A 563 23.21 14.75 -37.76
CA HIS A 563 22.94 14.94 -36.34
C HIS A 563 23.84 16.04 -35.74
N HIS A 564 24.04 17.16 -36.46
CA HIS A 564 24.78 18.31 -35.95
C HIS A 564 23.86 19.26 -35.17
N TYR A 565 24.20 19.50 -33.91
CA TYR A 565 23.54 20.45 -33.00
C TYR A 565 24.59 21.40 -32.46
N GLU A 566 24.35 22.72 -32.68
CA GLU A 566 25.33 23.77 -32.34
C GLU A 566 25.58 23.89 -30.82
N ASP A 567 24.60 23.50 -30.01
CA ASP A 567 24.66 23.55 -28.54
C ASP A 567 25.61 22.52 -27.92
N PHE A 568 26.05 21.50 -28.72
CA PHE A 568 26.87 20.41 -28.18
C PHE A 568 28.18 20.26 -28.94
N THR A 569 29.24 19.88 -28.22
CA THR A 569 30.54 19.62 -28.81
C THR A 569 30.46 18.39 -29.77
N PRO A 570 31.08 18.45 -30.94
CA PRO A 570 31.19 17.25 -31.83
C PRO A 570 31.78 16.04 -31.08
N GLY A 571 31.18 14.88 -31.26
CA GLY A 571 31.54 13.65 -30.58
C GLY A 571 30.83 13.39 -29.26
N THR A 572 30.02 14.35 -28.76
CA THR A 572 29.19 14.12 -27.57
C THR A 572 28.10 13.11 -27.86
N PRO A 573 27.95 12.00 -27.06
CA PRO A 573 26.85 11.08 -27.18
C PRO A 573 25.52 11.78 -26.88
N LEU A 574 24.57 11.69 -27.81
CA LEU A 574 23.27 12.33 -27.72
C LEU A 574 22.14 11.30 -27.85
N VAL A 575 21.04 11.59 -27.16
CA VAL A 575 19.78 10.84 -27.27
C VAL A 575 18.68 11.81 -27.68
N GLY A 576 17.94 11.48 -28.74
CA GLY A 576 16.84 12.32 -29.19
C GLY A 576 15.62 11.50 -29.62
N LYS A 577 14.45 12.15 -29.69
CA LYS A 577 13.20 11.48 -30.08
C LYS A 577 13.23 10.94 -31.50
N ARG A 578 12.62 9.77 -31.72
CA ARG A 578 12.38 9.22 -33.07
C ARG A 578 10.91 9.38 -33.46
N GLY A 579 10.64 9.95 -34.60
CA GLY A 579 9.32 10.08 -35.21
C GLY A 579 8.58 11.40 -34.85
N ARG A 580 7.69 11.81 -35.79
CA ARG A 580 6.94 13.07 -35.68
C ARG A 580 5.84 13.04 -34.63
N MET A 581 5.30 11.83 -34.31
CA MET A 581 4.22 11.62 -33.38
C MET A 581 4.68 11.38 -31.92
N ALA A 582 5.98 11.43 -31.67
CA ALA A 582 6.59 11.09 -30.37
C ALA A 582 5.88 11.76 -29.18
N ARG A 583 5.66 13.09 -29.28
CA ARG A 583 4.99 13.84 -28.21
C ARG A 583 3.53 13.41 -28.00
N VAL A 584 2.78 13.18 -29.08
CA VAL A 584 1.38 12.74 -28.98
C VAL A 584 1.31 11.35 -28.36
N ILE A 585 2.17 10.43 -28.81
CA ILE A 585 2.25 9.07 -28.26
C ILE A 585 2.56 9.14 -26.75
N TYR A 586 3.56 9.90 -26.36
CA TYR A 586 3.92 10.07 -24.96
C TYR A 586 2.74 10.61 -24.13
N MET A 587 2.20 11.78 -24.52
CA MET A 587 1.14 12.45 -23.77
C MET A 587 -0.17 11.67 -23.65
N THR A 588 -0.42 10.72 -24.54
CA THR A 588 -1.65 9.90 -24.54
C THR A 588 -1.47 8.52 -23.90
N ASN A 589 -0.24 8.11 -23.62
CA ASN A 589 0.07 6.77 -23.07
C ASN A 589 0.91 6.80 -21.80
N ILE A 590 1.29 7.98 -21.31
CA ILE A 590 2.06 8.12 -20.07
C ILE A 590 1.23 7.72 -18.85
N GLY A 591 1.90 7.20 -17.84
CA GLY A 591 1.36 6.85 -16.53
C GLY A 591 1.77 5.46 -16.11
N THR A 592 1.72 5.25 -14.82
CA THR A 592 2.11 3.99 -14.16
C THR A 592 0.94 3.21 -13.59
N ILE A 593 -0.24 3.85 -13.50
CA ILE A 593 -1.46 3.20 -13.04
C ILE A 593 -1.90 2.18 -14.11
N PRO A 594 -1.94 0.88 -13.78
CA PRO A 594 -2.46 -0.13 -14.68
C PRO A 594 -3.93 0.19 -15.03
N ASP A 595 -4.35 -0.10 -16.26
CA ASP A 595 -5.77 -0.10 -16.54
C ASP A 595 -6.41 -1.25 -15.76
N SER A 596 -7.29 -0.94 -14.83
CA SER A 596 -8.21 -1.93 -14.28
C SER A 596 -9.20 -2.27 -15.39
N PHE A 597 -9.31 -3.56 -15.73
CA PHE A 597 -10.33 -4.01 -16.67
C PHE A 597 -11.66 -4.06 -15.95
N THR A 598 -12.28 -2.90 -15.80
CA THR A 598 -13.63 -2.78 -15.23
C THR A 598 -14.67 -2.71 -16.34
N CYS A 599 -15.82 -3.28 -16.08
CA CYS A 599 -17.00 -3.18 -16.93
C CYS A 599 -18.05 -2.31 -16.25
N ASP A 600 -18.59 -1.37 -17.01
CA ASP A 600 -19.68 -0.53 -16.55
C ASP A 600 -20.98 -1.34 -16.41
N VAL A 601 -21.65 -1.21 -15.28
CA VAL A 601 -22.91 -1.88 -14.97
C VAL A 601 -24.09 -0.95 -15.26
N PHE A 602 -25.05 -1.45 -16.03
CA PHE A 602 -26.26 -0.71 -16.41
C PHE A 602 -27.52 -1.51 -16.07
N THR A 603 -28.56 -0.83 -15.63
CA THR A 603 -29.88 -1.44 -15.52
C THR A 603 -30.44 -1.71 -16.92
N ARG A 604 -30.98 -2.91 -17.14
CA ARG A 604 -31.59 -3.30 -18.43
C ARG A 604 -32.86 -2.49 -18.77
N SER A 605 -33.59 -2.07 -17.77
CA SER A 605 -34.86 -1.37 -17.92
C SER A 605 -34.73 0.12 -18.24
N GLY A 606 -33.63 0.77 -17.86
CA GLY A 606 -33.44 2.22 -17.99
C GLY A 606 -32.15 2.65 -18.65
N ASP A 607 -31.23 1.72 -18.93
CA ASP A 607 -29.83 2.01 -19.35
C ASP A 607 -29.13 2.98 -18.36
N GLU A 608 -29.56 2.90 -17.10
CA GLU A 608 -29.04 3.70 -16.01
C GLU A 608 -27.73 3.07 -15.51
N TRP A 609 -26.70 3.89 -15.40
CA TRP A 609 -25.40 3.45 -14.89
C TRP A 609 -25.45 3.27 -13.38
N VAL A 610 -25.05 2.12 -12.87
CA VAL A 610 -25.10 1.74 -11.46
C VAL A 610 -23.71 1.81 -10.82
N GLY A 611 -22.69 1.35 -11.54
CA GLY A 611 -21.33 1.26 -11.02
C GLY A 611 -20.42 0.48 -11.96
N GLN A 612 -19.32 -0.03 -11.43
CA GLN A 612 -18.34 -0.82 -12.18
C GLN A 612 -18.07 -2.14 -11.48
N LEU A 613 -17.81 -3.19 -12.27
CA LEU A 613 -17.36 -4.51 -11.81
C LEU A 613 -16.03 -4.86 -12.47
N ASP A 614 -15.14 -5.49 -11.72
CA ASP A 614 -13.89 -5.99 -12.26
C ASP A 614 -14.12 -7.15 -13.23
N GLU A 615 -13.32 -7.25 -14.29
CA GLU A 615 -13.48 -8.28 -15.32
C GLU A 615 -13.29 -9.68 -14.75
N GLU A 616 -12.36 -9.88 -13.84
CA GLU A 616 -12.11 -11.15 -13.16
C GLU A 616 -13.34 -11.63 -12.38
N TYR A 617 -14.03 -10.73 -11.68
CA TYR A 617 -15.30 -11.05 -11.00
C TYR A 617 -16.42 -11.39 -11.97
N LEU A 618 -16.50 -10.67 -13.08
CA LEU A 618 -17.51 -10.93 -14.10
C LEU A 618 -17.37 -12.29 -14.79
N ASP A 619 -16.16 -12.79 -14.89
CA ASP A 619 -15.89 -14.12 -15.47
C ASP A 619 -16.34 -15.26 -14.55
N THR A 620 -16.59 -14.97 -13.25
CA THR A 620 -17.16 -15.93 -12.28
C THR A 620 -18.70 -15.90 -12.22
N LEU A 621 -19.36 -14.86 -12.82
CA LEU A 621 -20.80 -14.71 -12.74
C LEU A 621 -21.54 -15.51 -13.83
N GLU A 622 -22.57 -16.26 -13.43
CA GLU A 622 -23.52 -16.90 -14.32
C GLU A 622 -24.81 -16.10 -14.42
N THR A 623 -25.51 -16.23 -15.59
CA THR A 623 -26.79 -15.55 -15.78
C THR A 623 -27.82 -15.98 -14.74
N GLY A 624 -28.32 -15.04 -13.95
CA GLY A 624 -29.24 -15.26 -12.86
C GLY A 624 -28.61 -15.07 -11.48
N ASP A 625 -27.29 -14.94 -11.40
CA ASP A 625 -26.59 -14.65 -10.14
C ASP A 625 -26.98 -13.27 -9.60
N VAL A 626 -27.12 -13.21 -8.27
CA VAL A 626 -27.47 -11.99 -7.54
C VAL A 626 -26.27 -11.52 -6.73
N PHE A 627 -25.90 -10.27 -6.92
CA PHE A 627 -24.82 -9.60 -6.20
C PHE A 627 -25.25 -8.23 -5.68
N VAL A 628 -24.51 -7.68 -4.73
CA VAL A 628 -24.76 -6.34 -4.16
C VAL A 628 -23.85 -5.32 -4.85
N LEU A 629 -24.41 -4.15 -5.24
CA LEU A 629 -23.66 -3.02 -5.76
C LEU A 629 -24.37 -1.71 -5.38
N GLY A 630 -23.67 -0.78 -4.74
CA GLY A 630 -24.24 0.49 -4.28
C GLY A 630 -25.30 0.33 -3.19
N GLY A 631 -25.21 -0.75 -2.37
CA GLY A 631 -26.20 -1.05 -1.33
C GLY A 631 -27.52 -1.66 -1.84
N SER A 632 -27.61 -2.00 -3.13
CA SER A 632 -28.78 -2.62 -3.76
C SER A 632 -28.43 -3.96 -4.42
N ASN A 633 -29.42 -4.87 -4.47
CA ASN A 633 -29.24 -6.18 -5.07
C ASN A 633 -29.55 -6.15 -6.56
N TYR A 634 -28.67 -6.74 -7.35
CA TYR A 634 -28.81 -6.82 -8.79
C TYR A 634 -28.63 -8.26 -9.27
N GLU A 635 -29.50 -8.70 -10.20
CA GLU A 635 -29.39 -10.00 -10.86
C GLU A 635 -28.64 -9.85 -12.19
N TYR A 636 -27.51 -10.56 -12.35
CA TYR A 636 -26.73 -10.57 -13.58
C TYR A 636 -27.48 -11.17 -14.74
N ARG A 637 -27.50 -10.46 -15.88
CA ARG A 637 -28.21 -10.93 -17.07
C ARG A 637 -27.27 -11.29 -18.21
N TYR A 638 -26.43 -10.36 -18.63
CA TYR A 638 -25.45 -10.60 -19.69
C TYR A 638 -24.43 -9.47 -19.78
N ARG A 639 -23.30 -9.80 -20.39
CA ARG A 639 -22.24 -8.84 -20.74
C ARG A 639 -22.26 -8.56 -22.25
N ARG A 640 -22.02 -7.29 -22.64
CA ARG A 640 -21.83 -6.88 -24.04
C ARG A 640 -20.64 -5.94 -24.16
N GLY A 641 -19.49 -6.50 -24.50
CA GLY A 641 -18.23 -5.75 -24.52
C GLY A 641 -17.83 -5.32 -23.10
N SER A 642 -17.62 -4.02 -22.87
CA SER A 642 -17.31 -3.43 -21.54
C SER A 642 -18.55 -3.03 -20.75
N LYS A 643 -19.74 -3.46 -21.15
CA LYS A 643 -20.99 -3.16 -20.45
C LYS A 643 -21.64 -4.43 -19.91
N VAL A 644 -22.06 -4.36 -18.66
CA VAL A 644 -22.83 -5.40 -17.96
C VAL A 644 -24.26 -4.92 -17.79
N TYR A 645 -25.20 -5.80 -18.03
CA TYR A 645 -26.62 -5.51 -17.89
C TYR A 645 -27.23 -6.33 -16.78
N VAL A 646 -27.88 -5.65 -15.84
CA VAL A 646 -28.47 -6.22 -14.63
C VAL A 646 -29.94 -5.82 -14.48
N ASP A 647 -30.69 -6.58 -13.69
CA ASP A 647 -32.03 -6.20 -13.24
C ASP A 647 -32.00 -5.99 -11.71
N PRO A 648 -32.56 -4.88 -11.17
CA PRO A 648 -32.75 -4.72 -9.74
C PRO A 648 -33.62 -5.85 -9.19
N THR A 649 -33.27 -6.41 -8.04
CA THR A 649 -33.99 -7.53 -7.43
C THR A 649 -33.99 -7.42 -5.90
N SER A 650 -34.99 -8.03 -5.25
CA SER A 650 -35.03 -8.24 -3.82
C SER A 650 -34.57 -9.64 -3.39
N ALA A 651 -34.10 -10.46 -4.34
CA ALA A 651 -33.56 -11.78 -4.03
C ALA A 651 -32.26 -11.66 -3.21
N ARG A 652 -31.99 -12.66 -2.39
CA ARG A 652 -30.73 -12.70 -1.63
C ARG A 652 -29.55 -12.92 -2.59
N PRO A 653 -28.37 -12.32 -2.30
CA PRO A 653 -27.15 -12.57 -3.05
C PRO A 653 -26.84 -14.06 -3.13
N THR A 654 -26.53 -14.56 -4.32
CA THR A 654 -26.19 -15.96 -4.60
C THR A 654 -24.71 -16.18 -4.81
N VAL A 655 -23.94 -15.09 -5.02
CA VAL A 655 -22.50 -15.15 -5.27
C VAL A 655 -21.77 -14.58 -4.06
N PRO A 656 -20.69 -15.25 -3.61
CA PRO A 656 -19.81 -14.68 -2.61
C PRO A 656 -19.25 -13.34 -3.11
N SER A 657 -18.91 -12.49 -2.16
CA SER A 657 -18.36 -11.14 -2.41
C SER A 657 -17.23 -11.15 -3.44
N TRP A 658 -17.11 -10.07 -4.19
CA TRP A 658 -16.05 -9.72 -5.12
C TRP A 658 -14.67 -10.17 -4.61
N PHE A 659 -13.90 -10.82 -5.46
CA PHE A 659 -12.46 -10.93 -5.27
C PHE A 659 -11.84 -9.54 -5.55
N SER A 660 -11.92 -8.61 -4.58
CA SER A 660 -10.95 -7.52 -4.56
C SER A 660 -9.60 -8.11 -4.14
N GLU A 661 -8.49 -7.59 -4.66
CA GLU A 661 -7.18 -7.93 -4.12
C GLU A 661 -7.25 -7.83 -2.59
N ARG A 662 -7.12 -8.96 -1.90
CA ARG A 662 -7.06 -8.96 -0.44
C ARG A 662 -5.80 -8.21 -0.06
N LEU A 663 -5.93 -7.21 0.80
CA LEU A 663 -4.77 -6.51 1.35
C LEU A 663 -3.86 -7.55 2.01
N PRO A 664 -2.58 -7.64 1.65
CA PRO A 664 -1.68 -8.59 2.26
C PRO A 664 -1.28 -8.12 3.66
N LEU A 665 -1.15 -9.06 4.60
CA LEU A 665 -0.48 -8.80 5.88
C LEU A 665 0.94 -8.34 5.61
N SER A 666 1.41 -7.32 6.33
CA SER A 666 2.80 -6.85 6.21
C SER A 666 3.77 -7.91 6.70
N TYR A 667 4.94 -8.00 6.07
CA TYR A 667 6.02 -8.90 6.48
C TYR A 667 6.50 -8.61 7.91
N ASP A 668 6.64 -7.33 8.24
CA ASP A 668 7.12 -6.89 9.55
C ASP A 668 6.13 -7.26 10.66
N LEU A 669 4.83 -7.03 10.45
CA LEU A 669 3.80 -7.44 11.41
C LEU A 669 3.74 -8.99 11.53
N GLY A 670 3.98 -9.70 10.44
CA GLY A 670 4.10 -11.16 10.44
C GLY A 670 5.22 -11.66 11.38
N ARG A 671 6.38 -11.02 11.34
CA ARG A 671 7.51 -11.28 12.28
C ARG A 671 7.10 -11.03 13.74
N GLU A 672 6.38 -9.94 14.00
CA GLU A 672 5.89 -9.62 15.34
C GLU A 672 4.83 -10.62 15.85
N ILE A 673 4.01 -11.19 14.95
CA ILE A 673 3.09 -12.28 15.28
C ILE A 673 3.85 -13.54 15.70
N LEU A 674 4.93 -13.90 15.01
CA LEU A 674 5.78 -15.04 15.40
C LEU A 674 6.40 -14.83 16.78
N ALA A 675 6.95 -13.65 17.06
CA ALA A 675 7.50 -13.30 18.37
C ALA A 675 6.42 -13.34 19.48
N PHE A 676 5.22 -12.84 19.21
CA PHE A 676 4.07 -12.95 20.11
C PHE A 676 3.72 -14.41 20.42
N GLN A 677 3.74 -15.28 19.42
CA GLN A 677 3.45 -16.72 19.60
C GLN A 677 4.51 -17.38 20.50
N CYS A 678 5.79 -17.04 20.33
CA CYS A 678 6.87 -17.49 21.24
C CYS A 678 6.61 -17.06 22.69
N ASP A 679 6.33 -15.78 22.89
CA ASP A 679 5.99 -15.20 24.19
C ASP A 679 4.75 -15.84 24.85
N LEU A 680 3.74 -16.17 24.06
CA LEU A 680 2.51 -16.83 24.51
C LEU A 680 2.81 -18.26 24.99
N LEU A 681 3.57 -19.04 24.19
CA LEU A 681 3.96 -20.39 24.53
C LEU A 681 4.73 -20.44 25.86
N ASP A 682 5.71 -19.57 26.03
CA ASP A 682 6.50 -19.43 27.24
C ASP A 682 5.62 -19.22 28.50
N ARG A 683 4.57 -18.42 28.39
CA ARG A 683 3.63 -18.14 29.50
C ARG A 683 2.72 -19.33 29.77
N LEU A 684 2.30 -20.00 28.72
CA LEU A 684 1.44 -21.18 28.82
C LEU A 684 2.17 -22.32 29.51
N GLU A 685 3.42 -22.56 29.16
CA GLU A 685 4.27 -23.57 29.84
C GLU A 685 4.53 -23.24 31.32
N ARG A 686 4.76 -21.98 31.65
CA ARG A 686 5.11 -21.56 33.04
C ARG A 686 3.90 -21.46 33.96
N GLY A 687 2.73 -21.10 33.47
CA GLY A 687 1.58 -20.78 34.32
C GLY A 687 0.20 -21.17 33.77
N GLY A 688 0.16 -21.83 32.63
CA GLY A 688 -1.08 -22.27 31.97
C GLY A 688 -1.99 -21.13 31.48
N GLN A 689 -3.20 -21.45 31.09
CA GLN A 689 -4.19 -20.48 30.62
C GLN A 689 -4.36 -19.23 31.55
N PRO A 690 -4.34 -19.34 32.89
CA PRO A 690 -4.47 -18.16 33.75
C PRO A 690 -3.36 -17.14 33.55
N ALA A 691 -2.12 -17.56 33.29
CA ALA A 691 -0.99 -16.66 33.08
C ALA A 691 -1.13 -15.95 31.71
N VAL A 692 -1.55 -16.66 30.67
CA VAL A 692 -1.83 -16.09 29.34
C VAL A 692 -2.96 -15.06 29.44
N ARG A 693 -4.10 -15.39 30.06
CA ARG A 693 -5.21 -14.45 30.22
C ARG A 693 -4.84 -13.23 31.03
N GLN A 694 -4.00 -13.38 32.06
CA GLN A 694 -3.51 -12.22 32.82
C GLN A 694 -2.65 -11.30 31.95
N TRP A 695 -1.77 -11.85 31.12
CA TRP A 695 -0.93 -11.12 30.21
C TRP A 695 -1.74 -10.43 29.10
N LEU A 696 -2.66 -11.15 28.44
CA LEU A 696 -3.52 -10.58 27.38
C LEU A 696 -4.43 -9.44 27.87
N ARG A 697 -4.75 -9.38 29.17
CA ARG A 697 -5.51 -8.22 29.72
C ARG A 697 -4.69 -6.94 29.82
N GLU A 698 -3.38 -7.00 29.57
CA GLU A 698 -2.53 -5.81 29.43
C GLU A 698 -2.58 -5.24 28.00
N PHE A 699 -3.26 -5.93 27.08
CA PHE A 699 -3.50 -5.52 25.70
C PHE A 699 -4.89 -4.85 25.58
N PRO A 700 -5.12 -4.02 24.57
CA PRO A 700 -6.42 -3.37 24.35
C PRO A 700 -7.46 -4.35 23.77
N LEU A 701 -7.84 -5.36 24.56
CA LEU A 701 -8.71 -6.47 24.18
C LEU A 701 -9.92 -6.55 25.11
N ASP A 702 -11.09 -6.84 24.55
CA ASP A 702 -12.23 -7.24 25.35
C ASP A 702 -12.08 -8.65 25.96
N GLU A 703 -12.92 -9.01 26.91
CA GLU A 703 -12.82 -10.29 27.63
C GLU A 703 -13.16 -11.51 26.73
N TYR A 704 -13.93 -11.32 25.63
CA TYR A 704 -14.19 -12.36 24.64
C TYR A 704 -12.94 -12.65 23.81
N SER A 705 -12.27 -11.60 23.34
CA SER A 705 -10.99 -11.70 22.60
C SER A 705 -9.92 -12.41 23.44
N VAL A 706 -9.73 -12.02 24.71
CA VAL A 706 -8.79 -12.67 25.63
C VAL A 706 -9.06 -14.18 25.76
N ARG A 707 -10.35 -14.57 25.87
CA ARG A 707 -10.72 -15.99 25.98
C ARG A 707 -10.55 -16.74 24.67
N ALA A 708 -10.94 -16.11 23.56
CA ALA A 708 -10.83 -16.73 22.23
C ALA A 708 -9.38 -17.02 21.85
N VAL A 709 -8.46 -16.03 22.01
CA VAL A 709 -7.03 -16.25 21.79
C VAL A 709 -6.48 -17.35 22.70
N THR A 710 -6.78 -17.28 24.00
CA THR A 710 -6.28 -18.29 24.96
C THR A 710 -6.75 -19.69 24.61
N ARG A 711 -8.03 -19.85 24.23
CA ARG A 711 -8.63 -21.12 23.86
C ARG A 711 -8.00 -21.70 22.61
N MET A 712 -7.82 -20.89 21.57
CA MET A 712 -7.26 -21.34 20.29
C MET A 712 -5.86 -21.95 20.46
N PHE A 713 -4.98 -21.30 21.23
CA PHE A 713 -3.64 -21.85 21.45
C PHE A 713 -3.63 -23.03 22.44
N ASP A 714 -4.53 -23.05 23.44
CA ASP A 714 -4.66 -24.21 24.34
C ASP A 714 -5.13 -25.48 23.58
N GLU A 715 -6.10 -25.33 22.66
CA GLU A 715 -6.55 -26.42 21.79
C GLU A 715 -5.43 -26.92 20.88
N GLN A 716 -4.66 -26.03 20.25
CA GLN A 716 -3.51 -26.37 19.42
C GLN A 716 -2.48 -27.21 20.19
N ILE A 717 -2.10 -26.73 21.36
CA ILE A 717 -1.06 -27.37 22.17
C ILE A 717 -1.55 -28.70 22.74
N ARG A 718 -2.81 -28.79 23.18
CA ARG A 718 -3.38 -30.03 23.70
C ARG A 718 -3.51 -31.11 22.63
N TYR A 719 -3.76 -30.68 21.39
CA TYR A 719 -3.89 -31.60 20.25
C TYR A 719 -2.52 -32.03 19.71
N ALA A 720 -1.66 -31.08 19.44
CA ALA A 720 -0.45 -31.31 18.65
C ALA A 720 0.88 -30.96 19.35
N GLY A 721 0.84 -30.45 20.60
CA GLY A 721 2.02 -30.03 21.34
C GLY A 721 2.54 -28.64 21.01
N THR A 722 3.46 -28.11 21.82
CA THR A 722 4.04 -26.76 21.65
C THR A 722 4.88 -26.64 20.39
N GLU A 723 5.46 -27.74 19.91
CA GLU A 723 6.29 -27.78 18.69
C GLU A 723 5.47 -27.59 17.40
N SER A 724 4.12 -27.66 17.47
CA SER A 724 3.22 -27.46 16.35
C SER A 724 2.87 -25.99 16.08
N VAL A 725 3.35 -25.07 16.89
CA VAL A 725 3.14 -23.64 16.72
C VAL A 725 4.40 -23.00 16.13
N ALA A 726 4.23 -22.26 15.04
CA ALA A 726 5.31 -21.49 14.45
C ALA A 726 5.70 -20.30 15.36
N THR A 727 6.98 -20.00 15.44
CA THR A 727 7.56 -18.93 16.25
C THR A 727 8.65 -18.22 15.46
N ASP A 728 9.24 -17.18 16.01
CA ASP A 728 10.34 -16.45 15.38
C ASP A 728 11.59 -17.32 15.13
N ASP A 729 11.75 -18.40 15.92
CA ASP A 729 12.83 -19.42 15.76
C ASP A 729 12.36 -20.74 15.13
N ARG A 730 11.10 -20.84 14.65
CA ARG A 730 10.54 -22.09 14.18
C ARG A 730 9.54 -21.95 13.03
N LEU A 731 9.82 -22.62 11.90
CA LEU A 731 8.89 -22.86 10.81
C LEU A 731 8.28 -24.26 10.96
N VAL A 732 6.95 -24.39 10.86
CA VAL A 732 6.27 -25.69 11.01
C VAL A 732 5.73 -26.17 9.67
N VAL A 733 6.06 -27.42 9.32
CA VAL A 733 5.53 -28.14 8.16
C VAL A 733 4.68 -29.30 8.66
N GLU A 734 3.37 -29.19 8.53
CA GLU A 734 2.39 -30.18 8.94
C GLU A 734 2.01 -31.06 7.75
N GLU A 735 2.05 -32.41 7.90
CA GLU A 735 1.72 -33.37 6.87
C GLU A 735 0.42 -34.09 7.23
N GLU A 736 -0.59 -34.02 6.38
CA GLU A 736 -1.84 -34.73 6.44
C GLU A 736 -1.97 -35.75 5.30
N LEU A 737 -2.52 -36.92 5.59
CA LEU A 737 -2.85 -37.97 4.61
C LEU A 737 -4.35 -38.04 4.42
N ASP A 738 -4.90 -37.30 3.50
CA ASP A 738 -6.31 -37.40 3.16
C ASP A 738 -6.56 -38.65 2.28
N ARG A 739 -7.20 -39.63 2.88
CA ARG A 739 -7.54 -40.91 2.22
C ARG A 739 -8.84 -40.84 1.45
N GLU A 740 -9.66 -39.83 1.70
CA GLU A 740 -10.96 -39.64 1.06
C GLU A 740 -10.77 -39.01 -0.31
N SER A 741 -9.98 -37.93 -0.40
CA SER A 741 -9.61 -37.28 -1.66
C SER A 741 -8.48 -37.99 -2.42
N TYR A 742 -7.77 -38.93 -1.78
CA TYR A 742 -6.54 -39.57 -2.27
C TYR A 742 -5.40 -38.56 -2.45
N GLU A 743 -5.32 -37.55 -1.59
CA GLU A 743 -4.30 -36.49 -1.60
C GLU A 743 -3.47 -36.52 -0.32
N ARG A 744 -2.32 -35.87 -0.42
CA ARG A 744 -1.41 -35.55 0.67
C ARG A 744 -1.28 -34.05 0.73
N HIS A 745 -1.61 -33.46 1.87
CA HIS A 745 -1.53 -32.05 2.11
C HIS A 745 -0.35 -31.73 3.02
N TYR A 746 0.34 -30.63 2.71
CA TYR A 746 1.36 -30.06 3.56
C TYR A 746 0.96 -28.63 3.87
N TYR A 747 0.73 -28.33 5.14
CA TYR A 747 0.44 -27.01 5.63
C TYR A 747 1.72 -26.38 6.16
N VAL A 748 2.16 -25.29 5.59
CA VAL A 748 3.36 -24.57 6.00
C VAL A 748 2.94 -23.32 6.77
N HIS A 749 3.19 -23.32 8.07
CA HIS A 749 2.88 -22.22 8.98
C HIS A 749 4.07 -21.27 9.03
N SER A 750 4.02 -20.18 8.29
CA SER A 750 5.10 -19.22 8.13
C SER A 750 4.80 -17.86 8.77
N ASN A 751 3.55 -17.37 8.71
CA ASN A 751 3.07 -16.07 9.23
C ASN A 751 3.80 -14.82 8.66
N TYR A 752 4.59 -14.93 7.60
CA TYR A 752 5.33 -13.81 7.01
C TYR A 752 4.51 -12.94 6.03
N GLY A 753 3.18 -13.14 6.01
CA GLY A 753 2.28 -12.42 5.13
C GLY A 753 2.17 -12.98 3.72
N ARG A 754 1.12 -12.57 3.00
CA ARG A 754 0.71 -13.20 1.74
C ARG A 754 1.74 -13.05 0.62
N ARG A 755 2.43 -11.89 0.52
CA ARG A 755 3.44 -11.68 -0.53
C ARG A 755 4.59 -12.69 -0.40
N PHE A 756 5.11 -12.85 0.81
CA PHE A 756 6.13 -13.86 1.11
C PHE A 756 5.61 -15.27 0.82
N ASN A 757 4.42 -15.60 1.34
CA ASN A 757 3.84 -16.93 1.22
C ASN A 757 3.53 -17.32 -0.22
N ASP A 758 3.10 -16.38 -1.07
CA ASP A 758 2.91 -16.64 -2.51
C ASP A 758 4.24 -16.94 -3.22
N GLY A 759 5.30 -16.21 -2.90
CA GLY A 759 6.63 -16.48 -3.41
C GLY A 759 7.21 -17.82 -2.92
N PHE A 760 7.19 -18.02 -1.61
CA PHE A 760 7.78 -19.20 -0.99
C PHE A 760 7.03 -20.49 -1.35
N SER A 761 5.71 -20.44 -1.44
CA SER A 761 4.90 -21.59 -1.89
C SER A 761 5.21 -21.98 -3.35
N ARG A 762 5.42 -21.01 -4.24
CA ARG A 762 5.81 -21.28 -5.64
C ARG A 762 7.20 -21.90 -5.73
N LEU A 763 8.16 -21.40 -4.94
CA LEU A 763 9.50 -21.93 -4.83
C LEU A 763 9.48 -23.41 -4.39
N LEU A 764 8.73 -23.69 -3.30
CA LEU A 764 8.59 -25.04 -2.79
C LEU A 764 7.79 -25.96 -3.73
N ALA A 765 6.71 -25.48 -4.32
CA ALA A 765 5.93 -26.26 -5.29
C ALA A 765 6.80 -26.65 -6.51
N TYR A 766 7.63 -25.75 -7.00
CA TYR A 766 8.56 -26.03 -8.10
C TYR A 766 9.56 -27.12 -7.72
N ARG A 767 10.20 -27.03 -6.56
CA ARG A 767 11.14 -28.05 -6.07
C ARG A 767 10.44 -29.41 -5.78
N CYS A 768 9.29 -29.37 -5.14
CA CYS A 768 8.48 -30.58 -4.87
C CYS A 768 8.00 -31.25 -6.16
N ALA A 769 7.59 -30.47 -7.17
CA ALA A 769 7.16 -31.03 -8.45
C ALA A 769 8.31 -31.74 -9.19
N GLN A 770 9.52 -31.21 -9.10
CA GLN A 770 10.71 -31.86 -9.66
C GLN A 770 11.01 -33.19 -8.96
N GLU A 771 10.98 -33.24 -7.61
CA GLU A 771 11.25 -34.44 -6.83
C GLU A 771 10.14 -35.49 -7.00
N ALA A 772 8.87 -35.08 -6.86
CA ALA A 772 7.72 -35.98 -7.00
C ALA A 772 7.48 -36.44 -8.44
N SER A 773 7.95 -35.69 -9.46
CA SER A 773 7.53 -35.82 -10.85
C SER A 773 6.00 -35.82 -10.98
N ALA A 774 5.32 -34.91 -10.29
CA ALA A 774 3.88 -34.73 -10.25
C ALA A 774 3.52 -33.26 -10.11
N ASN A 775 2.28 -32.91 -10.48
CA ASN A 775 1.77 -31.56 -10.23
C ASN A 775 1.56 -31.35 -8.74
N VAL A 776 1.85 -30.15 -8.26
CA VAL A 776 1.59 -29.68 -6.91
C VAL A 776 0.59 -28.53 -7.00
N GLN A 777 -0.52 -28.67 -6.28
CA GLN A 777 -1.50 -27.58 -6.12
C GLN A 777 -1.09 -26.71 -4.94
N VAL A 778 -1.40 -25.41 -5.02
CA VAL A 778 -1.01 -24.43 -4.01
C VAL A 778 -2.21 -23.58 -3.61
N ALA A 779 -2.43 -23.39 -2.30
CA ALA A 779 -3.34 -22.37 -1.78
C ALA A 779 -2.61 -21.50 -0.77
N VAL A 780 -2.82 -20.18 -0.81
CA VAL A 780 -2.00 -19.20 -0.05
C VAL A 780 -2.87 -18.31 0.82
N ALA A 781 -2.47 -18.16 2.09
CA ALA A 781 -3.02 -17.21 3.05
C ALA A 781 -1.92 -16.29 3.63
N ASP A 782 -2.32 -15.34 4.49
CA ASP A 782 -1.37 -14.46 5.18
C ASP A 782 -0.49 -15.20 6.19
N HIS A 783 -1.04 -16.19 6.88
CA HIS A 783 -0.38 -16.94 7.95
C HIS A 783 0.32 -18.25 7.48
N GLY A 784 0.20 -18.60 6.18
CA GLY A 784 0.85 -19.78 5.62
C GLY A 784 0.31 -20.16 4.25
N PHE A 785 0.62 -21.38 3.83
CA PHE A 785 0.14 -21.94 2.57
C PHE A 785 0.04 -23.46 2.61
N THR A 786 -0.69 -24.02 1.66
CA THR A 786 -0.87 -25.45 1.50
C THR A 786 -0.26 -25.92 0.19
N LEU A 787 0.43 -27.07 0.23
CA LEU A 787 0.87 -27.81 -0.96
C LEU A 787 0.13 -29.14 -0.99
N SER A 788 -0.55 -29.45 -2.09
CA SER A 788 -1.28 -30.70 -2.26
C SER A 788 -0.77 -31.50 -3.44
N MET A 789 -0.65 -32.81 -3.23
CA MET A 789 -0.17 -33.73 -4.25
C MET A 789 -0.81 -35.09 -4.10
N PRO A 790 -0.79 -35.98 -5.14
CA PRO A 790 -1.35 -37.30 -5.05
C PRO A 790 -0.78 -38.13 -3.90
N LEU A 791 -1.63 -38.86 -3.16
CA LEU A 791 -1.27 -39.62 -1.94
C LEU A 791 -0.10 -40.58 -2.12
N ASN A 792 0.08 -41.12 -3.33
CA ASN A 792 1.17 -42.05 -3.65
C ASN A 792 2.52 -41.38 -3.88
N ARG A 793 2.57 -40.05 -3.83
CA ARG A 793 3.79 -39.26 -3.91
C ARG A 793 4.14 -38.72 -2.53
N LYS A 794 5.28 -39.12 -2.03
CA LYS A 794 5.81 -38.62 -0.76
C LYS A 794 7.04 -37.77 -1.03
N VAL A 795 7.03 -36.53 -0.58
CA VAL A 795 8.14 -35.60 -0.67
C VAL A 795 8.48 -35.12 0.74
N ASP A 796 9.74 -34.97 1.01
CA ASP A 796 10.23 -34.39 2.24
C ASP A 796 10.26 -32.86 2.15
N VAL A 797 9.09 -32.20 2.31
CA VAL A 797 8.96 -30.76 2.15
C VAL A 797 9.87 -30.01 3.13
N ALA A 798 9.94 -30.43 4.39
CA ALA A 798 10.83 -29.80 5.36
C ALA A 798 12.31 -29.94 4.97
N GLY A 799 12.75 -31.14 4.52
CA GLY A 799 14.11 -31.32 4.03
C GLY A 799 14.41 -30.54 2.74
N ILE A 800 13.39 -30.29 1.91
CA ILE A 800 13.55 -29.37 0.76
C ILE A 800 13.81 -27.96 1.27
N VAL A 801 13.00 -27.45 2.21
CA VAL A 801 13.20 -26.12 2.81
C VAL A 801 14.62 -25.95 3.34
N GLU A 802 15.07 -26.90 4.17
CA GLU A 802 16.44 -26.93 4.74
C GLU A 802 17.55 -26.96 3.68
N SER A 803 17.27 -27.47 2.49
CA SER A 803 18.25 -27.67 1.41
C SER A 803 18.33 -26.55 0.39
N ILE A 804 17.40 -25.58 0.40
CA ILE A 804 17.39 -24.49 -0.56
C ILE A 804 18.54 -23.51 -0.24
N ASP A 805 19.40 -23.29 -1.22
CA ASP A 805 20.40 -22.23 -1.18
C ASP A 805 19.73 -20.88 -1.46
N PRO A 806 19.80 -19.90 -0.55
CA PRO A 806 19.25 -18.57 -0.76
C PRO A 806 19.62 -17.92 -2.10
N GLU A 807 20.89 -18.08 -2.53
CA GLU A 807 21.36 -17.57 -3.82
C GLU A 807 20.62 -18.21 -5.02
N SER A 808 20.09 -19.44 -4.87
CA SER A 808 19.34 -20.13 -5.92
C SER A 808 17.86 -19.73 -5.99
N ALA A 809 17.31 -19.10 -4.94
CA ALA A 809 15.89 -18.80 -4.82
C ALA A 809 15.36 -17.95 -5.99
N ARG A 810 16.11 -16.93 -6.41
CA ARG A 810 15.78 -16.07 -7.56
C ARG A 810 15.65 -16.88 -8.86
N SER A 811 16.61 -17.76 -9.15
CA SER A 811 16.61 -18.57 -10.38
C SER A 811 15.49 -19.59 -10.41
N ASP A 812 15.19 -20.21 -9.27
CA ASP A 812 14.13 -21.20 -9.15
C ASP A 812 12.73 -20.57 -9.24
N LEU A 813 12.53 -19.42 -8.59
CA LEU A 813 11.29 -18.66 -8.72
C LEU A 813 11.07 -18.16 -10.14
N ARG A 814 12.13 -17.70 -10.82
CA ARG A 814 12.05 -17.33 -12.24
C ARG A 814 11.59 -18.52 -13.09
N ALA A 815 12.15 -19.72 -12.86
CA ALA A 815 11.72 -20.93 -13.54
C ALA A 815 10.29 -21.37 -13.18
N ALA A 816 9.87 -21.15 -11.92
CA ALA A 816 8.50 -21.43 -11.47
C ALA A 816 7.45 -20.49 -12.09
N LEU A 817 7.84 -19.29 -12.49
CA LEU A 817 6.96 -18.29 -13.12
C LEU A 817 6.79 -18.51 -14.63
N ASP A 818 7.67 -19.27 -15.26
CA ASP A 818 7.63 -19.49 -16.70
C ASP A 818 6.28 -20.04 -17.18
N GLY A 819 5.70 -19.39 -18.19
CA GLY A 819 4.40 -19.76 -18.77
C GLY A 819 3.16 -19.49 -17.90
N THR A 820 3.31 -18.94 -16.68
CA THR A 820 2.20 -18.64 -15.77
C THR A 820 1.36 -17.44 -16.22
N ASP A 821 0.10 -17.39 -15.76
CA ASP A 821 -0.78 -16.23 -16.03
C ASP A 821 -0.31 -14.98 -15.28
N LEU A 822 0.36 -15.14 -14.14
CA LEU A 822 1.01 -14.04 -13.42
C LEU A 822 2.06 -13.34 -14.29
N LEU A 823 2.96 -14.11 -14.92
CA LEU A 823 3.98 -13.57 -15.84
C LEU A 823 3.32 -12.85 -17.03
N LYS A 824 2.31 -13.44 -17.65
CA LYS A 824 1.56 -12.84 -18.77
C LYS A 824 0.89 -11.53 -18.40
N ARG A 825 0.26 -11.49 -17.20
CA ARG A 825 -0.42 -10.28 -16.66
C ARG A 825 0.58 -9.14 -16.45
N TYR A 826 1.67 -9.39 -15.72
CA TYR A 826 2.66 -8.35 -15.43
C TYR A 826 3.46 -7.93 -16.66
N PHE A 827 3.76 -8.85 -17.57
CA PHE A 827 4.37 -8.49 -18.86
C PHE A 827 3.48 -7.52 -19.66
N ARG A 828 2.16 -7.75 -19.71
CA ARG A 828 1.23 -6.83 -20.37
C ARG A 828 1.27 -5.44 -19.73
N ILE A 829 1.27 -5.37 -18.42
CA ILE A 829 1.33 -4.12 -17.65
C ILE A 829 2.64 -3.38 -17.97
N ASN A 830 3.78 -4.06 -17.87
CA ASN A 830 5.09 -3.48 -18.08
C ASN A 830 5.34 -3.11 -19.55
N ALA A 831 4.90 -3.94 -20.50
CA ALA A 831 4.94 -3.61 -21.92
C ALA A 831 4.11 -2.36 -22.27
N THR A 832 3.01 -2.15 -21.55
CA THR A 832 2.19 -0.94 -21.72
C THR A 832 2.86 0.28 -21.09
N ARG A 833 3.39 0.16 -19.87
CA ARG A 833 4.15 1.25 -19.20
C ARG A 833 5.42 1.61 -19.97
N ALA A 834 6.15 0.63 -20.48
CA ALA A 834 7.33 0.85 -21.32
C ALA A 834 7.00 1.39 -22.72
N LEU A 835 5.72 1.66 -23.03
CA LEU A 835 5.26 2.10 -24.35
C LEU A 835 5.57 1.09 -25.46
N MET A 836 5.75 -0.19 -25.15
CA MET A 836 5.85 -1.29 -26.11
C MET A 836 4.49 -1.58 -26.71
N ILE A 837 3.45 -1.60 -25.90
CA ILE A 837 2.04 -1.65 -26.26
C ILE A 837 1.43 -0.27 -26.05
N LEU A 838 0.91 0.35 -27.12
CA LEU A 838 0.26 1.64 -27.02
C LEU A 838 -1.24 1.44 -26.78
N LYS A 839 -1.76 2.05 -25.71
CA LYS A 839 -3.21 2.09 -25.39
C LYS A 839 -3.96 2.91 -26.44
N ARG A 840 -3.44 4.09 -26.77
CA ARG A 840 -4.02 5.05 -27.70
C ARG A 840 -3.08 5.37 -28.85
N TYR A 841 -3.57 5.23 -30.07
CA TYR A 841 -2.82 5.59 -31.27
C TYR A 841 -3.72 6.16 -32.36
N LYS A 842 -3.43 7.39 -32.83
CA LYS A 842 -4.20 8.10 -33.88
C LYS A 842 -5.71 8.17 -33.61
N GLY A 843 -6.11 8.39 -32.35
CA GLY A 843 -7.52 8.48 -31.95
C GLY A 843 -8.25 7.14 -31.80
N TYR A 844 -7.54 6.03 -32.00
CA TYR A 844 -8.05 4.68 -31.73
C TYR A 844 -7.53 4.21 -30.37
N GLU A 845 -8.42 3.69 -29.55
CA GLU A 845 -8.12 3.10 -28.24
C GLU A 845 -8.28 1.58 -28.35
N LYS A 846 -7.24 0.83 -27.95
CA LYS A 846 -7.26 -0.63 -27.93
C LYS A 846 -8.07 -1.11 -26.74
N SER A 847 -9.00 -2.05 -26.97
CA SER A 847 -9.68 -2.75 -25.91
C SER A 847 -8.71 -3.65 -25.11
N ALA A 848 -9.10 -4.03 -23.89
CA ALA A 848 -8.38 -4.96 -23.03
C ALA A 848 -8.01 -6.26 -23.77
N ALA A 849 -8.97 -6.89 -24.42
CA ALA A 849 -8.76 -8.12 -25.20
C ALA A 849 -7.72 -7.94 -26.32
N GLN A 850 -7.70 -6.77 -26.99
CA GLN A 850 -6.71 -6.48 -28.03
C GLN A 850 -5.31 -6.24 -27.43
N GLN A 851 -5.23 -5.68 -26.25
CA GLN A 851 -3.97 -5.53 -25.51
C GLN A 851 -3.45 -6.91 -25.08
N GLN A 852 -4.32 -7.78 -24.58
CA GLN A 852 -3.98 -9.15 -24.17
C GLN A 852 -3.39 -9.96 -25.35
N VAL A 853 -4.08 -10.05 -26.46
CA VAL A 853 -3.58 -10.77 -27.68
C VAL A 853 -2.26 -10.20 -28.15
N SER A 854 -2.08 -8.86 -28.12
CA SER A 854 -0.81 -8.23 -28.50
C SER A 854 0.31 -8.60 -27.51
N SER A 855 -0.01 -8.67 -26.23
CA SER A 855 0.92 -9.00 -25.14
C SER A 855 1.44 -10.44 -25.25
N GLU A 856 0.56 -11.41 -25.45
CA GLU A 856 0.95 -12.84 -25.56
C GLU A 856 1.92 -13.09 -26.72
N MET A 857 1.64 -12.48 -27.88
CA MET A 857 2.55 -12.59 -29.03
C MET A 857 3.91 -11.93 -28.78
N LEU A 858 3.95 -10.84 -28.01
CA LEU A 858 5.17 -10.12 -27.68
C LEU A 858 5.96 -10.81 -26.58
N LEU A 859 5.28 -11.43 -25.61
CA LEU A 859 5.91 -12.19 -24.54
C LEU A 859 6.73 -13.36 -25.11
N SER A 860 6.10 -14.22 -25.92
CA SER A 860 6.81 -15.35 -26.55
C SER A 860 8.02 -14.91 -27.37
N PHE A 861 7.99 -13.70 -27.91
CA PHE A 861 9.16 -13.16 -28.61
C PHE A 861 10.21 -12.59 -27.64
N ALA A 862 9.76 -11.92 -26.57
CA ALA A 862 10.63 -11.32 -25.56
C ALA A 862 11.43 -12.40 -24.79
N GLU A 863 10.83 -13.59 -24.58
CA GLU A 863 11.47 -14.76 -23.97
C GLU A 863 12.61 -15.37 -24.85
N GLU A 864 12.59 -15.11 -26.16
CA GLU A 864 13.64 -15.54 -27.08
C GLU A 864 14.85 -14.57 -27.13
N LEU A 865 14.69 -13.37 -26.51
CA LEU A 865 15.72 -12.32 -26.54
C LEU A 865 16.55 -12.34 -25.25
N ASP A 866 17.87 -12.31 -25.42
CA ASP A 866 18.78 -12.13 -24.29
C ASP A 866 18.69 -10.67 -23.77
N ASP A 867 18.63 -10.48 -22.47
CA ASP A 867 18.69 -9.19 -21.78
C ASP A 867 17.62 -8.17 -22.28
N PHE A 868 16.40 -8.60 -22.49
CA PHE A 868 15.35 -7.69 -22.94
C PHE A 868 14.71 -6.92 -21.77
N ALA A 869 14.90 -5.61 -21.73
CA ALA A 869 14.53 -4.74 -20.61
C ALA A 869 13.11 -4.94 -20.05
N VAL A 870 12.10 -5.15 -20.93
CA VAL A 870 10.70 -5.26 -20.49
C VAL A 870 10.42 -6.58 -19.81
N ILE A 871 11.05 -7.68 -20.23
CA ILE A 871 10.86 -8.98 -19.57
C ILE A 871 11.64 -9.05 -18.26
N GLU A 872 12.87 -8.50 -18.24
CA GLU A 872 13.65 -8.43 -17.01
C GLU A 872 12.94 -7.60 -15.95
N GLU A 873 12.37 -6.45 -16.33
CA GLU A 873 11.52 -5.65 -15.44
C GLU A 873 10.29 -6.43 -14.97
N THR A 874 9.71 -7.26 -15.83
CA THR A 874 8.55 -8.08 -15.44
C THR A 874 8.92 -9.08 -14.35
N TYR A 875 10.06 -9.76 -14.48
CA TYR A 875 10.55 -10.64 -13.42
C TYR A 875 10.93 -9.87 -12.16
N ARG A 876 11.63 -8.72 -12.29
CA ARG A 876 11.97 -7.89 -11.14
C ARG A 876 10.72 -7.49 -10.36
N GLU A 877 9.70 -6.89 -11.03
CA GLU A 877 8.47 -6.45 -10.36
C GLU A 877 7.74 -7.62 -9.68
N ILE A 878 7.68 -8.79 -10.32
CA ILE A 878 7.02 -9.95 -9.70
C ILE A 878 7.83 -10.42 -8.49
N LEU A 879 9.11 -10.66 -8.63
CA LEU A 879 9.95 -11.26 -7.59
C LEU A 879 10.14 -10.32 -6.40
N GLU A 880 10.43 -9.06 -6.64
CA GLU A 880 10.77 -8.09 -5.59
C GLU A 880 9.53 -7.40 -5.03
N ASP A 881 8.68 -6.82 -5.89
CA ASP A 881 7.57 -5.98 -5.43
C ASP A 881 6.32 -6.81 -5.04
N LYS A 882 6.15 -8.06 -5.57
CA LYS A 882 4.94 -8.87 -5.36
C LYS A 882 5.15 -10.13 -4.53
N LEU A 883 6.31 -10.77 -4.65
CA LEU A 883 6.60 -12.04 -3.99
C LEU A 883 7.59 -11.92 -2.82
N ASN A 884 8.04 -10.70 -2.51
CA ASN A 884 8.97 -10.43 -1.41
C ASN A 884 10.19 -11.37 -1.40
N LEU A 885 10.91 -11.43 -2.52
CA LEU A 885 12.09 -12.29 -2.65
C LEU A 885 13.14 -12.02 -1.56
N ALA A 886 13.36 -10.75 -1.21
CA ALA A 886 14.33 -10.40 -0.17
C ALA A 886 13.98 -11.03 1.19
N GLY A 887 12.71 -11.02 1.58
CA GLY A 887 12.25 -11.72 2.79
C GLY A 887 12.40 -13.24 2.70
N ILE A 888 12.22 -13.82 1.51
CA ILE A 888 12.44 -15.27 1.29
C ILE A 888 13.93 -15.60 1.46
N GLU A 889 14.81 -14.82 0.84
CA GLU A 889 16.27 -14.99 0.96
C GLU A 889 16.72 -14.83 2.42
N GLU A 890 16.20 -13.83 3.17
CA GLU A 890 16.47 -13.60 4.59
C GLU A 890 16.09 -14.83 5.45
N VAL A 891 14.86 -15.36 5.30
CA VAL A 891 14.39 -16.52 6.07
C VAL A 891 15.17 -17.78 5.72
N LEU A 892 15.50 -17.99 4.44
CA LEU A 892 16.36 -19.13 4.03
C LEU A 892 17.75 -19.03 4.63
N ASP A 893 18.34 -17.84 4.72
CA ASP A 893 19.61 -17.59 5.39
C ASP A 893 19.53 -17.89 6.90
N GLU A 894 18.44 -17.47 7.57
CA GLU A 894 18.19 -17.78 8.98
C GLU A 894 18.10 -19.29 9.23
N ILE A 895 17.41 -20.03 8.33
CA ILE A 895 17.31 -21.48 8.38
C ILE A 895 18.70 -22.13 8.20
N GLN A 896 19.51 -21.68 7.24
CA GLN A 896 20.84 -22.22 7.01
C GLN A 896 21.80 -21.95 8.16
N ARG A 897 21.69 -20.82 8.83
CA ARG A 897 22.48 -20.49 10.03
C ARG A 897 22.00 -21.26 11.26
N GLY A 898 20.83 -21.86 11.23
CA GLY A 898 20.19 -22.55 12.36
C GLY A 898 19.52 -21.58 13.34
N ASP A 899 19.25 -20.34 12.95
CA ASP A 899 18.48 -19.37 13.72
C ASP A 899 16.99 -19.71 13.68
N VAL A 900 16.50 -20.34 12.60
CA VAL A 900 15.13 -20.85 12.43
C VAL A 900 15.18 -22.36 12.18
N GLU A 901 14.53 -23.15 13.03
CA GLU A 901 14.38 -24.60 12.92
C GLU A 901 13.16 -24.96 12.05
N VAL A 902 13.28 -25.97 11.18
CA VAL A 902 12.16 -26.48 10.40
C VAL A 902 11.61 -27.74 11.06
N VAL A 903 10.44 -27.65 11.70
CA VAL A 903 9.80 -28.73 12.41
C VAL A 903 8.79 -29.46 11.55
N ARG A 904 8.82 -30.81 11.57
CA ARG A 904 7.87 -31.68 10.88
C ARG A 904 6.82 -32.18 11.84
N HIS A 905 5.57 -32.08 11.43
CA HIS A 905 4.46 -32.57 12.20
C HIS A 905 3.55 -33.46 11.32
N SER A 906 3.22 -34.68 11.73
CA SER A 906 2.31 -35.53 10.95
C SER A 906 1.02 -35.67 11.74
N VAL A 907 -0.10 -35.43 11.09
CA VAL A 907 -1.44 -35.41 11.70
C VAL A 907 -2.42 -36.32 10.96
N GLU A 908 -3.45 -36.78 11.63
CA GLU A 908 -4.59 -37.45 11.01
C GLU A 908 -5.71 -36.45 10.63
N THR A 909 -5.84 -35.37 11.36
CA THR A 909 -6.73 -34.22 11.09
C THR A 909 -5.91 -32.95 11.18
N PRO A 910 -6.13 -31.94 10.32
CA PRO A 910 -5.44 -30.65 10.40
C PRO A 910 -5.47 -30.07 11.82
N THR A 911 -4.38 -29.46 12.24
CA THR A 911 -4.35 -28.78 13.56
C THR A 911 -5.27 -27.55 13.58
N PRO A 912 -5.71 -27.08 14.75
CA PRO A 912 -6.52 -25.88 14.89
C PRO A 912 -5.92 -24.64 14.17
N ARG A 913 -4.60 -24.53 14.08
CA ARG A 913 -3.93 -23.45 13.33
C ARG A 913 -3.90 -23.70 11.81
N ALA A 914 -4.07 -24.93 11.35
CA ALA A 914 -4.15 -25.28 9.93
C ALA A 914 -5.57 -25.20 9.36
N PHE A 915 -6.61 -25.02 10.17
CA PHE A 915 -8.00 -25.06 9.69
C PHE A 915 -8.29 -24.09 8.56
N GLY A 916 -7.82 -22.83 8.68
CA GLY A 916 -7.96 -21.82 7.63
C GLY A 916 -7.25 -22.21 6.32
N LEU A 917 -6.08 -22.86 6.41
CA LEU A 917 -5.32 -23.36 5.25
C LEU A 917 -5.99 -24.57 4.61
N ALA A 918 -6.56 -25.47 5.41
CA ALA A 918 -7.26 -26.67 4.93
C ALA A 918 -8.56 -26.31 4.20
N THR A 919 -9.32 -25.32 4.71
CA THR A 919 -10.57 -24.88 4.06
C THR A 919 -10.33 -24.15 2.76
N LEU A 920 -9.22 -23.42 2.62
CA LEU A 920 -8.85 -22.78 1.34
C LEU A 920 -8.70 -23.76 0.19
N MET A 921 -8.19 -24.97 0.46
CA MET A 921 -8.09 -26.04 -0.55
C MET A 921 -9.45 -26.62 -0.90
N ALA A 922 -10.37 -26.69 0.08
CA ALA A 922 -11.72 -27.18 -0.13
C ALA A 922 -12.62 -26.16 -0.84
N SER A 923 -12.33 -24.88 -0.77
CA SER A 923 -13.19 -23.79 -1.29
C SER A 923 -13.36 -23.79 -2.82
N ASP A 924 -12.47 -24.42 -3.57
CA ASP A 924 -12.66 -24.63 -5.03
C ASP A 924 -13.79 -25.63 -5.35
N VAL A 925 -14.33 -26.33 -4.33
CA VAL A 925 -15.34 -27.40 -4.49
C VAL A 925 -16.61 -27.11 -3.68
N VAL A 926 -16.56 -26.21 -2.69
CA VAL A 926 -17.59 -26.08 -1.64
C VAL A 926 -18.12 -24.62 -1.55
N LEU A 927 -19.44 -24.45 -1.48
CA LEU A 927 -20.13 -23.17 -1.25
C LEU A 927 -19.86 -22.65 0.18
N ALA A 928 -19.85 -21.34 0.40
CA ALA A 928 -19.52 -20.69 1.67
C ALA A 928 -20.36 -21.17 2.90
N GLU A 929 -21.56 -21.73 2.69
CA GLU A 929 -22.36 -22.37 3.76
C GLU A 929 -21.75 -23.72 4.19
N ASP A 930 -20.98 -24.38 3.33
CA ASP A 930 -20.32 -25.65 3.59
C ASP A 930 -18.95 -25.47 4.28
N GLU A 931 -18.29 -24.31 4.12
CA GLU A 931 -16.99 -24.00 4.74
C GLU A 931 -17.09 -24.04 6.28
N SER A 932 -18.11 -23.40 6.86
CA SER A 932 -18.36 -23.47 8.30
C SER A 932 -18.63 -24.89 8.80
N ALA A 933 -19.27 -25.73 8.00
CA ALA A 933 -19.54 -27.13 8.35
C ALA A 933 -18.25 -27.98 8.33
N VAL A 934 -17.34 -27.71 7.37
CA VAL A 934 -16.04 -28.39 7.30
C VAL A 934 -15.16 -27.99 8.50
N LEU A 935 -15.13 -26.69 8.85
CA LEU A 935 -14.41 -26.20 10.03
C LEU A 935 -14.94 -26.83 11.32
N GLN A 936 -16.26 -26.94 11.48
CA GLN A 936 -16.88 -27.58 12.64
C GLN A 936 -16.57 -29.09 12.70
N GLU A 937 -16.53 -29.77 11.56
CA GLU A 937 -16.17 -31.18 11.49
C GLU A 937 -14.71 -31.39 11.92
N PHE A 938 -13.76 -30.60 11.42
CA PHE A 938 -12.36 -30.65 11.87
C PHE A 938 -12.24 -30.40 13.37
N HIS A 939 -12.92 -29.35 13.86
CA HIS A 939 -12.89 -29.01 15.27
C HIS A 939 -13.45 -30.09 16.18
N GLN A 940 -14.56 -30.71 15.81
CA GLN A 940 -15.13 -31.85 16.55
C GLN A 940 -14.18 -33.06 16.62
N ARG A 941 -13.52 -33.41 15.51
CA ARG A 941 -12.52 -34.49 15.48
C ARG A 941 -11.35 -34.16 16.44
N VAL A 942 -10.83 -32.95 16.41
CA VAL A 942 -9.76 -32.48 17.31
C VAL A 942 -10.20 -32.57 18.79
N LEU A 943 -11.42 -32.13 19.12
CA LEU A 943 -11.92 -32.18 20.49
C LEU A 943 -12.12 -33.61 20.99
N GLU A 944 -12.59 -34.55 20.14
CA GLU A 944 -12.71 -35.97 20.45
C GLU A 944 -11.34 -36.60 20.76
N GLU A 945 -10.30 -36.25 20.04
CA GLU A 945 -8.94 -36.72 20.30
C GLU A 945 -8.36 -36.16 21.60
N ILE A 946 -8.56 -34.88 21.86
CA ILE A 946 -8.15 -34.21 23.12
C ILE A 946 -8.83 -34.89 24.31
N ASP A 947 -10.14 -35.17 24.26
CA ASP A 947 -10.90 -35.77 25.34
C ASP A 947 -10.62 -37.28 25.49
N GLY A 948 -10.42 -38.00 24.36
CA GLY A 948 -10.04 -39.44 24.34
C GLY A 948 -8.63 -39.67 24.91
N GLY A 949 -7.70 -38.78 24.71
CA GLY A 949 -6.33 -38.83 25.27
C GLY A 949 -6.29 -38.65 26.78
N THR A 950 -7.21 -37.90 27.37
CA THR A 950 -7.31 -37.70 28.84
C THR A 950 -7.86 -38.92 29.58
N ALA A 951 -8.59 -39.85 28.89
CA ALA A 951 -9.11 -41.08 29.48
C ALA A 951 -8.10 -42.25 29.58
N THR A 952 -6.95 -42.16 28.89
CA THR A 952 -5.91 -43.20 28.89
C THR A 952 -4.72 -42.92 29.81
N GLY A 953 -4.70 -41.80 30.52
CA GLY A 953 -3.62 -41.35 31.41
C GLY A 953 -3.70 -41.81 32.87
N GLY A 954 -4.45 -42.84 33.22
CA GLY A 954 -4.57 -43.31 34.59
C GLY A 954 -4.85 -44.78 34.75
N ASP A 955 -3.88 -45.65 34.51
CA ASP A 955 -3.73 -46.86 35.31
C ASP A 955 -2.35 -47.52 35.14
N ASN A 956 -1.76 -47.84 36.27
CA ASN A 956 -0.41 -48.34 36.48
C ASN A 956 -0.38 -49.90 36.26
N PRO A 957 0.67 -50.53 35.74
CA PRO A 957 0.72 -51.94 35.42
C PRO A 957 1.16 -52.80 36.62
N GLY A 958 0.40 -53.81 36.91
CA GLY A 958 0.84 -54.86 37.90
C GLY A 958 -0.19 -55.93 38.18
N SER A 959 -0.22 -57.01 37.42
CA SER A 959 -0.05 -58.36 37.93
C SER A 959 -0.58 -59.45 36.95
N GLU A 960 0.34 -60.34 36.67
CA GLU A 960 0.10 -61.67 35.99
C GLU A 960 -1.08 -62.41 36.52
N ARG A 961 -1.84 -63.12 35.65
CA ARG A 961 -1.89 -64.58 35.58
C ARG A 961 -3.04 -65.15 34.74
N ASN A 962 -2.64 -65.96 33.73
CA ASN A 962 -3.17 -67.23 33.32
C ASN A 962 -4.69 -67.58 33.41
N GLY A 963 -5.20 -68.05 32.26
CA GLY A 963 -6.21 -69.05 32.28
C GLY A 963 -7.16 -69.12 31.07
N SER A 964 -6.70 -69.87 30.08
CA SER A 964 -7.45 -70.75 29.15
C SER A 964 -8.99 -70.81 29.23
N SER A 965 -9.66 -70.81 28.09
CA SER A 965 -10.45 -71.78 27.40
C SER A 965 -11.59 -71.16 26.64
N ARG A 966 -11.58 -71.41 25.36
CA ARG A 966 -12.42 -72.24 24.53
C ARG A 966 -13.93 -72.04 24.59
N ALA A 967 -14.43 -71.84 23.40
CA ALA A 967 -15.58 -72.45 22.70
C ALA A 967 -16.61 -71.44 22.26
N GLU A 968 -16.75 -71.25 20.95
CA GLU A 968 -17.82 -71.86 20.07
C GLU A 968 -19.20 -71.27 20.42
N SER A 969 -20.01 -70.83 19.53
CA SER A 969 -20.41 -71.17 18.18
C SER A 969 -21.59 -70.29 17.71
N GLU A 970 -21.69 -70.28 16.40
CA GLU A 970 -22.91 -70.25 15.56
C GLU A 970 -23.95 -69.16 15.69
N SER A 971 -24.15 -68.45 14.62
CA SER A 971 -24.90 -68.69 13.37
C SER A 971 -26.33 -68.12 13.43
N SER A 972 -26.70 -67.38 12.48
CA SER A 972 -27.76 -67.47 11.46
C SER A 972 -28.12 -66.06 10.93
N ARG A 973 -27.87 -65.78 9.69
CA ARG A 973 -28.63 -65.95 8.45
C ARG A 973 -30.11 -65.63 8.54
N ALA A 974 -30.51 -64.64 7.79
CA ALA A 974 -31.51 -64.63 6.70
C ALA A 974 -31.80 -63.16 6.33
N GLU A 975 -31.49 -62.77 5.09
CA GLU A 975 -32.39 -62.74 3.90
C GLU A 975 -33.67 -61.93 4.17
N SER A 976 -34.09 -61.01 3.40
CA SER A 976 -34.21 -60.87 1.95
C SER A 976 -34.77 -59.51 1.53
N GLU A 977 -34.28 -59.05 0.38
CA GLU A 977 -35.04 -58.59 -0.78
C GLU A 977 -36.00 -57.39 -0.71
N SER A 978 -35.67 -56.54 -1.54
CA SER A 978 -36.34 -55.92 -2.77
C SER A 978 -37.29 -54.78 -2.48
N SER A 979 -37.46 -53.77 -3.25
CA SER A 979 -37.23 -53.43 -4.62
C SER A 979 -37.75 -52.02 -4.87
N ARG A 980 -37.09 -51.29 -5.78
CA ARG A 980 -37.65 -50.34 -6.72
C ARG A 980 -38.70 -49.26 -6.25
N ALA A 981 -38.34 -47.98 -6.27
CA ALA A 981 -38.78 -47.10 -7.36
C ALA A 981 -37.90 -45.84 -7.37
#